data_a00130b35677a388b3de4b148c80e3ec
#
_entry.id   a00130b35677a388b3de4b148c80e3ec
#
_cell.length_a   1.000
_cell.length_b   1.000
_cell.length_c   1.000
_cell.angle_alpha   90.00
_cell.angle_beta   90.00
_cell.angle_gamma   90.00
#
_symmetry.space_group_name_H-M   'P 1'
#
loop_
_entity.id
_entity.type
_entity.pdbx_description
1 polymer ?
#
loop_
_entity_poly.entity_id
_entity_poly.type
_entity_poly.pdbx_seq_one_letter_code
_entity_poly.pdbx_strand_id
1 'polypeptide(L)'
;MSYFVTGGTGFIGRNLIDHLLKRKGTVYVLVRRGSKKKFNALVSERWSDQAKRVVAISGDLTKVKLGVSAADTEMLSGKVKHFFHLAAIYDISADADANQAANIDGTRHAIQFAEAIKAGCFHHTSSIAAAGLYHGTFREDMFEEATGLQHPYFRTKHDSEGLVRRQCEIPWRVYRPGIVVGHSKTGEIDKIDGPYYFFKLIQKMRRMLPPWVPTLGVEGGRINLVPVDFVAAAMDHIAHKPKLDGQCFHLTDPNPKRIGEVMNLFAEAAHAPLMSMRVDARLFSFIPAPVKQGLGMLPPVRRIIKQVLGDLGIPKDMLTFFNYPTKFDTRETDRALKGSGIKVPSLETYAWTLWDYWERHLDPELFIDRSLSGQVRDRNVLITGASSGIGKATALMMGEAGARVIIVARGEEALLETTAEIEASGGTAVAYTCDLSDMADIERLTEQVLKEQGTVDILVNNAGRSIRRSIALSYDRFHDFERCMQLNYFGALKMIMGFLPAMTKQRRGQVINISSIGVLTNAPRFSAYVASKAALDSFSRCAASEFNDTGVSFTTINMPLVRTPMIAPTKIYESVPTITPEDAADMVKQAVIFRPQRIATRLGIFAQVLHSVAPKISEIVMNSAFRMFPDSSAAKGEKSGQEDQPTQEQVAFASLMRGIHW
;
A
#
# COMPACT_ATOMS: atom_id res chain seq x y z
N MET A 1 34.79 -22.27 24.97
CA MET A 1 34.28 -20.88 25.03
C MET A 1 32.80 -20.97 24.70
N SER A 2 31.92 -20.40 25.54
CA SER A 2 30.46 -20.47 25.30
C SER A 2 29.86 -19.08 25.30
N TYR A 3 28.77 -18.94 24.59
CA TYR A 3 28.05 -17.70 24.35
C TYR A 3 26.62 -17.82 24.90
N PHE A 4 26.08 -16.72 25.41
CA PHE A 4 24.66 -16.62 25.71
C PHE A 4 24.08 -15.42 24.95
N VAL A 5 22.96 -15.63 24.23
CA VAL A 5 22.38 -14.61 23.36
C VAL A 5 20.90 -14.42 23.69
N THR A 6 20.52 -13.23 24.10
CA THR A 6 19.11 -12.83 24.10
C THR A 6 18.77 -12.18 22.77
N GLY A 7 17.58 -12.38 22.26
CA GLY A 7 17.22 -11.88 20.92
C GLY A 7 17.89 -12.61 19.76
N GLY A 8 18.41 -13.82 19.98
CA GLY A 8 19.11 -14.63 18.98
C GLY A 8 18.25 -15.04 17.77
N THR A 9 16.93 -15.01 17.88
CA THR A 9 16.01 -15.23 16.76
C THR A 9 15.70 -13.97 15.94
N GLY A 10 16.12 -12.80 16.44
CA GLY A 10 15.95 -11.52 15.75
C GLY A 10 17.00 -11.30 14.65
N PHE A 11 16.81 -10.23 13.90
CA PHE A 11 17.61 -9.96 12.68
C PHE A 11 19.12 -9.86 12.94
N ILE A 12 19.55 -9.00 13.87
CA ILE A 12 20.97 -8.91 14.24
C ILE A 12 21.44 -10.20 14.91
N GLY A 13 20.59 -10.81 15.76
CA GLY A 13 20.93 -12.00 16.53
C GLY A 13 21.29 -13.19 15.64
N ARG A 14 20.53 -13.46 14.59
CA ARG A 14 20.82 -14.56 13.64
C ARG A 14 22.14 -14.36 12.95
N ASN A 15 22.38 -13.16 12.44
CA ASN A 15 23.63 -12.83 11.75
C ASN A 15 24.84 -12.87 12.70
N LEU A 16 24.67 -12.49 13.96
CA LEU A 16 25.72 -12.64 14.96
C LEU A 16 26.00 -14.11 15.27
N ILE A 17 24.97 -14.95 15.42
CA ILE A 17 25.14 -16.40 15.67
C ILE A 17 25.91 -17.04 14.52
N ASP A 18 25.70 -16.66 13.27
CA ASP A 18 26.47 -17.14 12.12
C ASP A 18 27.98 -16.89 12.29
N HIS A 19 28.36 -15.74 12.85
CA HIS A 19 29.76 -15.42 13.17
C HIS A 19 30.26 -16.22 14.37
N LEU A 20 29.48 -16.33 15.45
CA LEU A 20 29.87 -17.08 16.64
C LEU A 20 30.04 -18.59 16.34
N LEU A 21 29.28 -19.13 15.41
CA LEU A 21 29.39 -20.54 14.99
C LEU A 21 30.65 -20.83 14.15
N LYS A 22 31.27 -19.81 13.54
CA LYS A 22 32.62 -19.96 12.92
C LYS A 22 33.73 -20.15 13.97
N ARG A 23 33.44 -19.78 15.22
CA ARG A 23 34.32 -19.99 16.37
C ARG A 23 34.00 -21.31 17.08
N LYS A 24 34.89 -21.76 17.96
CA LYS A 24 34.61 -22.94 18.81
C LYS A 24 33.70 -22.56 19.98
N GLY A 25 32.77 -23.41 20.36
CA GLY A 25 31.91 -23.25 21.52
C GLY A 25 30.44 -23.47 21.27
N THR A 26 29.64 -23.40 22.32
CA THR A 26 28.19 -23.55 22.30
C THR A 26 27.54 -22.17 22.39
N VAL A 27 26.51 -21.95 21.59
CA VAL A 27 25.68 -20.74 21.64
C VAL A 27 24.37 -21.09 22.33
N TYR A 28 24.17 -20.59 23.52
CA TYR A 28 22.90 -20.68 24.25
C TYR A 28 22.01 -19.49 23.87
N VAL A 29 20.78 -19.76 23.48
CA VAL A 29 19.84 -18.74 23.02
C VAL A 29 18.62 -18.72 23.94
N LEU A 30 18.31 -17.53 24.49
CA LEU A 30 17.09 -17.34 25.28
C LEU A 30 15.86 -17.41 24.38
N VAL A 31 14.95 -18.35 24.68
CA VAL A 31 13.75 -18.59 23.86
C VAL A 31 12.53 -18.68 24.77
N ARG A 32 11.47 -17.91 24.45
CA ARG A 32 10.17 -18.03 25.15
C ARG A 32 9.53 -19.38 24.86
N ARG A 33 8.85 -19.97 25.84
CA ARG A 33 8.21 -21.30 25.69
C ARG A 33 7.35 -21.43 24.43
N GLY A 34 6.53 -20.42 24.13
CA GLY A 34 5.69 -20.39 22.93
C GLY A 34 6.44 -20.26 21.60
N SER A 35 7.72 -19.85 21.63
CA SER A 35 8.56 -19.65 20.42
C SER A 35 9.49 -20.84 20.12
N LYS A 36 9.44 -21.92 20.90
CA LYS A 36 10.36 -23.06 20.76
C LYS A 36 10.24 -23.76 19.41
N LYS A 37 9.02 -23.92 18.89
CA LYS A 37 8.81 -24.52 17.54
C LYS A 37 9.46 -23.66 16.45
N LYS A 38 9.25 -22.35 16.49
CA LYS A 38 9.84 -21.40 15.52
C LYS A 38 11.36 -21.39 15.61
N PHE A 39 11.92 -21.45 16.84
CA PHE A 39 13.35 -21.54 17.03
C PHE A 39 13.94 -22.84 16.44
N ASN A 40 13.32 -23.99 16.69
CA ASN A 40 13.79 -25.28 16.15
C ASN A 40 13.75 -25.30 14.61
N ALA A 41 12.71 -24.72 14.01
CA ALA A 41 12.63 -24.57 12.55
C ALA A 41 13.80 -23.71 12.03
N LEU A 42 14.06 -22.56 12.67
CA LEU A 42 15.18 -21.70 12.32
C LEU A 42 16.54 -22.41 12.44
N VAL A 43 16.76 -23.22 13.50
CA VAL A 43 17.98 -24.00 13.68
C VAL A 43 18.15 -25.03 12.56
N SER A 44 17.08 -25.73 12.19
CA SER A 44 17.09 -26.72 11.10
C SER A 44 17.35 -26.10 9.74
N GLU A 45 16.80 -24.91 9.49
CA GLU A 45 16.93 -24.22 8.21
C GLU A 45 18.31 -23.54 8.05
N ARG A 46 18.76 -22.81 9.08
CA ARG A 46 19.94 -21.93 8.98
C ARG A 46 21.22 -22.55 9.53
N TRP A 47 21.14 -23.46 10.53
CA TRP A 47 22.28 -24.01 11.25
C TRP A 47 22.26 -25.53 11.33
N SER A 48 21.68 -26.23 10.35
CA SER A 48 21.53 -27.69 10.31
C SER A 48 22.82 -28.43 10.68
N ASP A 49 23.94 -28.04 10.07
CA ASP A 49 25.25 -28.67 10.24
C ASP A 49 25.87 -28.46 11.63
N GLN A 50 25.40 -27.44 12.32
CA GLN A 50 25.87 -27.01 13.65
C GLN A 50 24.77 -27.00 14.70
N ALA A 51 23.64 -27.62 14.43
CA ALA A 51 22.45 -27.60 15.29
C ALA A 51 22.73 -28.01 16.73
N LYS A 52 23.63 -28.98 16.95
CA LYS A 52 24.06 -29.44 18.30
C LYS A 52 24.76 -28.34 19.12
N ARG A 53 25.26 -27.29 18.47
CA ARG A 53 25.93 -26.17 19.12
C ARG A 53 25.03 -24.99 19.43
N VAL A 54 23.81 -24.98 18.93
CA VAL A 54 22.82 -23.91 19.16
C VAL A 54 21.74 -24.45 20.08
N VAL A 55 21.80 -24.08 21.36
CA VAL A 55 20.99 -24.65 22.43
C VAL A 55 19.96 -23.64 22.94
N ALA A 56 18.69 -24.02 22.90
CA ALA A 56 17.61 -23.18 23.47
C ALA A 56 17.61 -23.22 25.00
N ILE A 57 17.64 -22.07 25.65
CA ILE A 57 17.38 -21.90 27.08
C ILE A 57 16.00 -21.26 27.23
N SER A 58 15.12 -21.91 27.99
CA SER A 58 13.76 -21.42 28.19
C SER A 58 13.75 -20.24 29.16
N GLY A 59 13.18 -19.11 28.74
CA GLY A 59 13.10 -17.93 29.60
C GLY A 59 12.30 -16.78 28.98
N ASP A 60 12.19 -15.69 29.71
CA ASP A 60 11.42 -14.50 29.34
C ASP A 60 12.07 -13.22 29.90
N LEU A 61 12.29 -12.22 29.06
CA LEU A 61 12.87 -10.91 29.44
C LEU A 61 12.07 -10.17 30.51
N THR A 62 10.76 -10.39 30.56
CA THR A 62 9.88 -9.71 31.55
C THR A 62 10.02 -10.27 32.96
N LYS A 63 10.78 -11.35 33.15
CA LYS A 63 10.95 -12.03 34.43
C LYS A 63 12.31 -11.78 35.03
N VAL A 64 12.36 -11.64 36.36
CA VAL A 64 13.61 -11.53 37.11
C VAL A 64 14.55 -12.66 36.73
N LYS A 65 15.82 -12.34 36.55
CA LYS A 65 16.86 -13.28 36.05
C LYS A 65 16.39 -14.05 34.77
N LEU A 66 15.63 -13.39 33.91
CA LEU A 66 15.09 -13.94 32.68
C LEU A 66 14.14 -15.13 32.86
N GLY A 67 13.70 -15.42 34.08
CA GLY A 67 12.88 -16.60 34.39
C GLY A 67 13.50 -17.95 34.02
N VAL A 68 14.82 -18.00 33.91
CA VAL A 68 15.58 -19.23 33.62
C VAL A 68 15.56 -20.14 34.85
N SER A 69 15.47 -21.45 34.64
CA SER A 69 15.43 -22.44 35.72
C SER A 69 16.71 -22.45 36.56
N ALA A 70 16.62 -22.87 37.84
CA ALA A 70 17.79 -23.01 38.70
C ALA A 70 18.80 -24.01 38.12
N ALA A 71 18.32 -25.12 37.54
CA ALA A 71 19.16 -26.14 36.90
C ALA A 71 19.93 -25.58 35.69
N ASP A 72 19.25 -24.79 34.80
CA ASP A 72 19.92 -24.16 33.68
C ASP A 72 20.91 -23.07 34.14
N THR A 73 20.56 -22.33 35.20
CA THR A 73 21.45 -21.31 35.77
C THR A 73 22.73 -21.95 36.31
N GLU A 74 22.63 -23.03 37.06
CA GLU A 74 23.77 -23.79 37.55
C GLU A 74 24.60 -24.40 36.41
N MET A 75 23.94 -25.01 35.40
CA MET A 75 24.59 -25.56 34.21
C MET A 75 25.42 -24.50 33.48
N LEU A 76 24.97 -23.23 33.43
CA LEU A 76 25.63 -22.14 32.71
C LEU A 76 26.71 -21.44 33.53
N SER A 77 26.69 -21.61 34.87
CA SER A 77 27.58 -20.90 35.79
C SER A 77 29.06 -21.07 35.46
N GLY A 78 29.78 -19.98 35.24
CA GLY A 78 31.20 -19.92 34.90
C GLY A 78 31.56 -20.40 33.49
N LYS A 79 30.59 -20.90 32.72
CA LYS A 79 30.84 -21.41 31.36
C LYS A 79 30.69 -20.37 30.26
N VAL A 80 29.82 -19.38 30.46
CA VAL A 80 29.52 -18.33 29.49
C VAL A 80 30.62 -17.25 29.54
N LYS A 81 31.37 -17.13 28.45
CA LYS A 81 32.43 -16.11 28.33
C LYS A 81 31.90 -14.77 27.80
N HIS A 82 30.93 -14.83 26.92
CA HIS A 82 30.32 -13.65 26.30
C HIS A 82 28.80 -13.75 26.39
N PHE A 83 28.17 -12.77 27.02
CA PHE A 83 26.72 -12.63 27.12
C PHE A 83 26.26 -11.49 26.23
N PHE A 84 25.60 -11.81 25.11
CA PHE A 84 25.09 -10.82 24.17
C PHE A 84 23.63 -10.50 24.47
N HIS A 85 23.34 -9.26 24.81
CA HIS A 85 21.99 -8.77 25.04
C HIS A 85 21.55 -7.93 23.84
N LEU A 86 20.81 -8.58 22.90
CA LEU A 86 20.27 -7.96 21.68
C LEU A 86 18.74 -7.82 21.73
N ALA A 87 18.12 -8.49 22.69
CA ALA A 87 16.66 -8.46 22.80
C ALA A 87 16.19 -7.07 23.26
N ALA A 88 15.44 -6.42 22.41
CA ALA A 88 14.76 -5.15 22.66
C ALA A 88 13.54 -5.06 21.76
N ILE A 89 12.54 -4.26 22.14
CA ILE A 89 11.52 -3.83 21.20
C ILE A 89 12.14 -2.70 20.36
N TYR A 90 12.23 -2.94 19.08
CA TYR A 90 12.62 -1.98 18.07
C TYR A 90 11.39 -1.64 17.23
N ASP A 91 10.50 -0.86 17.81
CA ASP A 91 9.33 -0.33 17.11
C ASP A 91 9.08 1.10 17.59
N ILE A 92 9.29 2.05 16.68
CA ILE A 92 9.13 3.48 16.95
C ILE A 92 7.67 3.81 17.28
N SER A 93 6.74 3.00 16.79
CA SER A 93 5.30 3.14 17.01
C SER A 93 4.78 2.35 18.22
N ALA A 94 5.64 1.57 18.90
CA ALA A 94 5.23 0.78 20.05
C ALA A 94 4.87 1.66 21.24
N ASP A 95 3.89 1.20 22.03
CA ASP A 95 3.45 1.83 23.25
C ASP A 95 4.60 2.05 24.26
N ALA A 96 4.53 3.14 25.03
CA ALA A 96 5.54 3.53 25.99
C ALA A 96 5.78 2.44 27.06
N ASP A 97 4.70 1.81 27.56
CA ASP A 97 4.77 0.76 28.58
C ASP A 97 5.45 -0.50 28.03
N ALA A 98 5.15 -0.90 26.79
CA ALA A 98 5.79 -2.03 26.15
C ALA A 98 7.28 -1.78 25.91
N ASN A 99 7.66 -0.57 25.49
CA ASN A 99 9.05 -0.16 25.34
C ASN A 99 9.80 -0.17 26.67
N GLN A 100 9.19 0.31 27.75
CA GLN A 100 9.80 0.30 29.08
C GLN A 100 10.04 -1.12 29.57
N ALA A 101 9.00 -1.97 29.57
CA ALA A 101 9.09 -3.36 30.04
C ALA A 101 10.15 -4.18 29.28
N ALA A 102 10.24 -4.02 27.97
CA ALA A 102 11.19 -4.80 27.17
C ALA A 102 12.61 -4.23 27.19
N ASN A 103 12.76 -2.91 27.11
CA ASN A 103 14.09 -2.29 26.93
C ASN A 103 14.77 -1.99 28.28
N ILE A 104 14.04 -1.51 29.28
CA ILE A 104 14.64 -1.13 30.58
C ILE A 104 14.62 -2.32 31.54
N ASP A 105 13.42 -2.88 31.83
CA ASP A 105 13.32 -3.98 32.77
C ASP A 105 13.96 -5.26 32.22
N GLY A 106 13.79 -5.53 30.92
CA GLY A 106 14.46 -6.62 30.25
C GLY A 106 15.99 -6.54 30.32
N THR A 107 16.57 -5.33 30.21
CA THR A 107 18.03 -5.14 30.37
C THR A 107 18.46 -5.36 31.80
N ARG A 108 17.70 -4.85 32.78
CA ARG A 108 17.96 -5.11 34.22
C ARG A 108 17.97 -6.60 34.54
N HIS A 109 16.97 -7.34 34.06
CA HIS A 109 16.88 -8.79 34.26
C HIS A 109 18.02 -9.54 33.54
N ALA A 110 18.47 -9.06 32.38
CA ALA A 110 19.58 -9.64 31.66
C ALA A 110 20.92 -9.44 32.41
N ILE A 111 21.17 -8.25 32.99
CA ILE A 111 22.32 -7.98 33.83
C ILE A 111 22.32 -8.94 35.05
N GLN A 112 21.22 -8.99 35.80
CA GLN A 112 21.07 -9.86 36.97
C GLN A 112 21.32 -11.34 36.66
N PHE A 113 20.90 -11.78 35.45
CA PHE A 113 21.13 -13.15 35.05
C PHE A 113 22.60 -13.39 34.61
N ALA A 114 23.19 -12.45 33.89
CA ALA A 114 24.59 -12.54 33.47
C ALA A 114 25.55 -12.60 34.68
N GLU A 115 25.26 -11.83 35.73
CA GLU A 115 25.98 -11.86 37.02
C GLU A 115 25.76 -13.19 37.76
N ALA A 116 24.50 -13.65 37.81
CA ALA A 116 24.17 -14.91 38.50
C ALA A 116 24.88 -16.12 37.88
N ILE A 117 25.09 -16.15 36.55
CA ILE A 117 25.84 -17.21 35.85
C ILE A 117 27.34 -16.92 35.77
N LYS A 118 27.82 -15.85 36.38
CA LYS A 118 29.23 -15.40 36.37
C LYS A 118 29.78 -15.31 34.92
N ALA A 119 29.05 -14.60 34.05
CA ALA A 119 29.46 -14.40 32.67
C ALA A 119 30.76 -13.55 32.60
N GLY A 120 31.61 -13.85 31.63
CA GLY A 120 32.92 -13.15 31.51
C GLY A 120 32.82 -11.72 31.03
N CYS A 121 31.89 -11.40 30.12
CA CYS A 121 31.66 -10.05 29.62
C CYS A 121 30.22 -9.90 29.12
N PHE A 122 29.58 -8.79 29.47
CA PHE A 122 28.24 -8.41 29.03
C PHE A 122 28.31 -7.49 27.81
N HIS A 123 27.72 -7.89 26.69
CA HIS A 123 27.69 -7.13 25.46
C HIS A 123 26.28 -6.58 25.24
N HIS A 124 26.09 -5.27 25.39
CA HIS A 124 24.79 -4.61 25.25
C HIS A 124 24.65 -3.97 23.88
N THR A 125 23.60 -4.33 23.15
CA THR A 125 23.22 -3.67 21.90
C THR A 125 22.27 -2.51 22.19
N SER A 126 22.85 -1.32 22.30
CA SER A 126 22.14 -0.04 22.38
C SER A 126 21.71 0.44 20.99
N SER A 127 21.77 1.70 20.68
CA SER A 127 21.51 2.34 19.38
C SER A 127 22.11 3.74 19.37
N ILE A 128 22.38 4.31 18.20
CA ILE A 128 22.63 5.75 18.06
C ILE A 128 21.49 6.60 18.64
N ALA A 129 20.28 6.04 18.74
CA ALA A 129 19.14 6.70 19.38
C ALA A 129 19.37 7.07 20.85
N ALA A 130 20.34 6.43 21.55
CA ALA A 130 20.69 6.79 22.91
C ALA A 130 21.28 8.21 23.05
N ALA A 131 21.75 8.82 21.98
CA ALA A 131 22.17 10.23 21.94
C ALA A 131 21.00 11.22 21.90
N GLY A 132 19.76 10.73 21.67
CA GLY A 132 18.60 11.58 21.47
C GLY A 132 18.74 12.48 20.24
N LEU A 133 18.40 13.76 20.39
CA LEU A 133 18.54 14.78 19.33
C LEU A 133 19.71 15.73 19.67
N TYR A 134 20.85 15.20 20.06
CA TYR A 134 22.03 15.98 20.39
C TYR A 134 22.53 16.78 19.16
N HIS A 135 22.78 18.08 19.37
CA HIS A 135 23.28 18.94 18.30
C HIS A 135 24.80 18.93 18.24
N GLY A 136 25.37 18.33 17.22
CA GLY A 136 26.81 18.26 17.03
C GLY A 136 27.36 16.85 16.84
N THR A 137 28.63 16.63 17.16
CA THR A 137 29.27 15.30 17.06
C THR A 137 29.20 14.59 18.42
N PHE A 138 28.43 13.51 18.49
CA PHE A 138 28.33 12.64 19.65
C PHE A 138 29.44 11.60 19.58
N ARG A 139 30.34 11.63 20.57
CA ARG A 139 31.51 10.73 20.64
C ARG A 139 31.12 9.43 21.35
N GLU A 140 31.94 8.41 21.18
CA GLU A 140 31.71 7.08 21.77
C GLU A 140 31.81 7.09 23.31
N ASP A 141 32.61 7.99 23.87
CA ASP A 141 32.77 8.21 25.33
C ASP A 141 31.59 9.00 25.95
N MET A 142 30.82 9.73 25.15
CA MET A 142 29.69 10.55 25.61
C MET A 142 28.47 9.68 25.95
N PHE A 143 27.75 10.10 27.02
CA PHE A 143 26.52 9.48 27.45
C PHE A 143 25.58 10.49 28.11
N GLU A 144 26.03 11.16 29.17
CA GLU A 144 25.21 12.09 29.95
C GLU A 144 24.87 13.38 29.17
N GLU A 145 25.60 13.67 28.09
CA GLU A 145 25.38 14.81 27.21
C GLU A 145 24.20 14.63 26.25
N ALA A 146 23.54 13.47 26.24
CA ALA A 146 22.37 13.19 25.42
C ALA A 146 21.25 14.21 25.67
N THR A 147 20.63 14.70 24.60
CA THR A 147 19.54 15.69 24.67
C THR A 147 18.38 15.29 23.77
N GLY A 148 17.19 15.90 23.99
CA GLY A 148 16.02 15.62 23.14
C GLY A 148 15.46 14.20 23.31
N LEU A 149 15.45 13.69 24.55
CA LEU A 149 15.00 12.35 24.94
C LEU A 149 13.49 12.25 25.19
N GLN A 150 12.66 13.17 24.63
CA GLN A 150 11.21 13.16 24.85
C GLN A 150 10.51 11.99 24.17
N HIS A 151 11.05 11.50 23.04
CA HIS A 151 10.50 10.36 22.34
C HIS A 151 10.75 9.06 23.14
N PRO A 152 9.73 8.22 23.40
CA PRO A 152 9.86 7.01 24.21
C PRO A 152 11.00 6.08 23.78
N TYR A 153 11.19 5.91 22.47
CA TYR A 153 12.26 5.07 21.93
C TYR A 153 13.67 5.61 22.28
N PHE A 154 13.92 6.92 22.13
CA PHE A 154 15.19 7.53 22.50
C PHE A 154 15.46 7.38 23.98
N ARG A 155 14.47 7.70 24.80
CA ARG A 155 14.54 7.61 26.25
C ARG A 155 14.85 6.20 26.73
N THR A 156 14.10 5.20 26.27
CA THR A 156 14.29 3.82 26.73
C THR A 156 15.62 3.23 26.27
N LYS A 157 16.15 3.62 25.10
CA LYS A 157 17.51 3.22 24.65
C LYS A 157 18.61 3.88 25.49
N HIS A 158 18.45 5.15 25.83
CA HIS A 158 19.36 5.84 26.73
C HIS A 158 19.33 5.23 28.13
N ASP A 159 18.15 5.07 28.72
CA ASP A 159 17.99 4.55 30.07
C ASP A 159 18.50 3.11 30.20
N SER A 160 18.26 2.25 29.22
CA SER A 160 18.76 0.86 29.22
C SER A 160 20.28 0.80 29.14
N GLU A 161 20.92 1.66 28.35
CA GLU A 161 22.39 1.79 28.34
C GLU A 161 22.92 2.32 29.68
N GLY A 162 22.21 3.27 30.29
CA GLY A 162 22.52 3.78 31.61
C GLY A 162 22.52 2.71 32.71
N LEU A 163 21.61 1.73 32.63
CA LEU A 163 21.63 0.58 33.54
C LEU A 163 22.93 -0.22 33.42
N VAL A 164 23.35 -0.51 32.19
CA VAL A 164 24.61 -1.25 31.95
C VAL A 164 25.81 -0.50 32.51
N ARG A 165 25.91 0.81 32.24
CA ARG A 165 27.03 1.63 32.69
C ARG A 165 27.12 1.78 34.20
N ARG A 166 25.97 1.84 34.90
CA ARG A 166 25.90 2.14 36.34
C ARG A 166 25.70 0.93 37.22
N GLN A 167 25.09 -0.16 36.73
CA GLN A 167 24.68 -1.29 37.56
C GLN A 167 25.31 -2.63 37.15
N CYS A 168 25.96 -2.76 35.99
CA CYS A 168 26.59 -4.01 35.60
C CYS A 168 27.93 -4.18 36.32
N GLU A 169 28.06 -5.18 37.20
CA GLU A 169 29.27 -5.44 37.99
C GLU A 169 30.31 -6.29 37.24
N ILE A 170 29.92 -6.99 36.18
CA ILE A 170 30.85 -7.73 35.33
C ILE A 170 31.36 -6.84 34.19
N PRO A 171 32.52 -7.17 33.57
CA PRO A 171 33.03 -6.43 32.39
C PRO A 171 31.91 -6.28 31.34
N TRP A 172 31.80 -5.08 30.75
CA TRP A 172 30.76 -4.81 29.75
C TRP A 172 31.30 -4.04 28.55
N ARG A 173 30.57 -4.15 27.42
CA ARG A 173 30.79 -3.39 26.19
C ARG A 173 29.45 -2.99 25.61
N VAL A 174 29.36 -1.75 25.13
CA VAL A 174 28.15 -1.21 24.50
C VAL A 174 28.37 -1.03 23.02
N TYR A 175 27.39 -1.41 22.21
CA TYR A 175 27.38 -1.21 20.77
C TYR A 175 26.19 -0.31 20.40
N ARG A 176 26.45 0.77 19.66
CA ARG A 176 25.45 1.70 19.16
C ARG A 176 25.38 1.61 17.64
N PRO A 177 24.66 0.65 17.07
CA PRO A 177 24.47 0.58 15.63
C PRO A 177 23.66 1.78 15.12
N GLY A 178 23.93 2.19 13.88
CA GLY A 178 23.09 3.06 13.09
C GLY A 178 21.75 2.40 12.75
N ILE A 179 21.04 2.94 11.77
CA ILE A 179 19.84 2.28 11.24
C ILE A 179 20.28 1.03 10.48
N VAL A 180 19.96 -0.13 11.03
CA VAL A 180 20.38 -1.41 10.45
C VAL A 180 19.47 -1.77 9.29
N VAL A 181 20.07 -1.93 8.11
CA VAL A 181 19.40 -2.36 6.88
C VAL A 181 19.74 -3.82 6.56
N GLY A 182 19.13 -4.34 5.50
CA GLY A 182 19.33 -5.73 5.05
C GLY A 182 20.79 -6.11 4.85
N HIS A 183 21.03 -7.40 4.71
CA HIS A 183 22.36 -7.96 4.49
C HIS A 183 22.92 -7.47 3.14
N SER A 184 24.16 -6.96 3.13
CA SER A 184 24.74 -6.29 1.94
C SER A 184 24.85 -7.19 0.69
N LYS A 185 24.95 -8.52 0.87
CA LYS A 185 25.10 -9.47 -0.23
C LYS A 185 23.79 -10.16 -0.64
N THR A 186 22.85 -10.33 0.29
CA THR A 186 21.60 -11.07 0.03
C THR A 186 20.35 -10.21 0.05
N GLY A 187 20.43 -8.99 0.59
CA GLY A 187 19.30 -8.11 0.80
C GLY A 187 18.37 -8.53 1.96
N GLU A 188 18.59 -9.72 2.55
CA GLU A 188 17.71 -10.29 3.58
C GLU A 188 17.44 -9.30 4.71
N ILE A 189 16.15 -9.08 4.99
CA ILE A 189 15.64 -8.31 6.13
C ILE A 189 14.29 -8.87 6.56
N ASP A 190 13.94 -8.73 7.84
CA ASP A 190 12.74 -9.35 8.42
C ASP A 190 11.46 -8.53 8.23
N LYS A 191 11.58 -7.21 8.15
CA LYS A 191 10.44 -6.30 8.13
C LYS A 191 10.76 -4.99 7.43
N ILE A 192 9.71 -4.31 7.02
CA ILE A 192 9.81 -2.94 6.49
C ILE A 192 10.12 -2.00 7.65
N ASP A 193 11.26 -1.31 7.61
CA ASP A 193 11.70 -0.33 8.60
C ASP A 193 12.71 0.66 7.97
N GLY A 194 12.94 1.81 8.62
CA GLY A 194 13.91 2.79 8.12
C GLY A 194 13.62 3.26 6.69
N PRO A 195 14.62 3.18 5.78
CA PRO A 195 14.46 3.67 4.41
C PRO A 195 13.45 2.88 3.58
N TYR A 196 13.09 1.64 3.97
CA TYR A 196 12.16 0.79 3.24
C TYR A 196 10.73 1.36 3.16
N TYR A 197 10.33 2.24 4.08
CA TYR A 197 9.05 2.95 4.00
C TYR A 197 8.92 3.78 2.72
N PHE A 198 10.02 4.24 2.14
CA PHE A 198 10.01 5.02 0.91
C PHE A 198 10.01 4.18 -0.36
N PHE A 199 10.26 2.88 -0.27
CA PHE A 199 10.32 2.00 -1.44
C PHE A 199 9.00 1.97 -2.18
N LYS A 200 7.88 2.01 -1.46
CA LYS A 200 6.56 2.08 -2.08
C LYS A 200 6.32 3.37 -2.87
N LEU A 201 6.85 4.50 -2.36
CA LEU A 201 6.81 5.78 -3.09
C LEU A 201 7.64 5.69 -4.37
N ILE A 202 8.87 5.19 -4.28
CA ILE A 202 9.77 5.00 -5.44
C ILE A 202 9.13 4.07 -6.49
N GLN A 203 8.52 2.97 -6.05
CA GLN A 203 7.79 2.05 -6.93
C GLN A 203 6.62 2.73 -7.66
N LYS A 204 5.82 3.54 -6.94
CA LYS A 204 4.74 4.32 -7.55
C LYS A 204 5.28 5.32 -8.58
N MET A 205 6.36 6.04 -8.25
CA MET A 205 7.01 6.97 -9.18
C MET A 205 7.48 6.25 -10.45
N ARG A 206 8.14 5.09 -10.34
CA ARG A 206 8.55 4.24 -11.47
C ARG A 206 7.39 3.85 -12.38
N ARG A 207 6.21 3.58 -11.81
CA ARG A 207 5.01 3.20 -12.58
C ARG A 207 4.33 4.37 -13.28
N MET A 208 4.44 5.57 -12.71
CA MET A 208 3.74 6.76 -13.19
C MET A 208 4.56 7.60 -14.17
N LEU A 209 5.87 7.59 -14.04
CA LEU A 209 6.79 8.48 -14.76
C LEU A 209 7.93 7.69 -15.41
N PRO A 210 8.34 8.03 -16.62
CA PRO A 210 9.56 7.49 -17.23
C PRO A 210 10.81 7.88 -16.41
N PRO A 211 11.88 7.04 -16.40
CA PRO A 211 13.09 7.29 -15.60
C PRO A 211 13.80 8.62 -15.88
N TRP A 212 13.66 9.15 -17.09
CA TRP A 212 14.31 10.40 -17.52
C TRP A 212 13.58 11.68 -17.07
N VAL A 213 12.38 11.57 -16.49
CA VAL A 213 11.62 12.75 -16.01
C VAL A 213 12.25 13.26 -14.72
N PRO A 214 12.73 14.51 -14.67
CA PRO A 214 13.27 15.09 -13.45
C PRO A 214 12.15 15.29 -12.42
N THR A 215 12.40 14.89 -11.18
CA THR A 215 11.44 15.09 -10.09
C THR A 215 11.98 16.03 -9.04
N LEU A 216 11.06 16.70 -8.34
CA LEU A 216 11.37 17.55 -7.22
C LEU A 216 11.40 16.71 -5.93
N GLY A 217 12.47 16.86 -5.16
CA GLY A 217 12.62 16.20 -3.87
C GLY A 217 12.91 17.18 -2.73
N VAL A 218 12.82 16.67 -1.52
CA VAL A 218 13.21 17.40 -0.31
C VAL A 218 14.55 16.86 0.16
N GLU A 219 15.54 17.76 0.31
CA GLU A 219 16.82 17.40 0.93
C GLU A 219 16.69 17.50 2.45
N GLY A 220 17.12 16.44 3.12
CA GLY A 220 17.10 16.36 4.58
C GLY A 220 18.51 16.34 5.20
N GLY A 221 18.55 15.96 6.48
CA GLY A 221 19.79 15.70 7.22
C GLY A 221 20.55 14.50 6.68
N ARG A 222 21.62 14.13 7.38
CA ARG A 222 22.35 12.88 7.10
C ARG A 222 21.71 11.73 7.83
N ILE A 223 21.63 10.56 7.16
CA ILE A 223 21.09 9.34 7.73
C ILE A 223 22.19 8.28 7.78
N ASN A 224 22.34 7.63 8.92
CA ASN A 224 23.38 6.64 9.13
C ASN A 224 22.81 5.23 8.94
N LEU A 225 23.06 4.65 7.77
CA LEU A 225 22.61 3.30 7.37
C LEU A 225 23.80 2.34 7.42
N VAL A 226 23.59 1.17 8.04
CA VAL A 226 24.60 0.12 8.11
C VAL A 226 23.97 -1.25 7.84
N PRO A 227 24.58 -2.12 7.02
CA PRO A 227 24.03 -3.44 6.77
C PRO A 227 24.29 -4.37 7.96
N VAL A 228 23.40 -5.31 8.17
CA VAL A 228 23.43 -6.22 9.31
C VAL A 228 24.67 -7.08 9.40
N ASP A 229 25.23 -7.49 8.27
CA ASP A 229 26.47 -8.29 8.20
C ASP A 229 27.68 -7.51 8.70
N PHE A 230 27.77 -6.21 8.44
CA PHE A 230 28.79 -5.35 9.06
C PHE A 230 28.60 -5.30 10.58
N VAL A 231 27.38 -5.05 11.06
CA VAL A 231 27.07 -4.94 12.48
C VAL A 231 27.45 -6.24 13.20
N ALA A 232 27.02 -7.39 12.69
CA ALA A 232 27.32 -8.68 13.26
C ALA A 232 28.83 -9.01 13.28
N ALA A 233 29.53 -8.73 12.18
CA ALA A 233 30.96 -8.95 12.06
C ALA A 233 31.75 -8.06 13.02
N ALA A 234 31.38 -6.78 13.12
CA ALA A 234 32.01 -5.83 14.03
C ALA A 234 31.80 -6.22 15.49
N MET A 235 30.56 -6.59 15.87
CA MET A 235 30.26 -7.05 17.23
C MET A 235 31.05 -8.31 17.59
N ASP A 236 31.11 -9.30 16.70
CA ASP A 236 31.90 -10.52 16.94
C ASP A 236 33.39 -10.20 17.11
N HIS A 237 33.97 -9.37 16.22
CA HIS A 237 35.39 -9.01 16.30
C HIS A 237 35.70 -8.26 17.59
N ILE A 238 34.94 -7.20 17.90
CA ILE A 238 35.15 -6.36 19.08
C ILE A 238 34.96 -7.19 20.36
N ALA A 239 33.97 -8.08 20.40
CA ALA A 239 33.70 -8.93 21.56
C ALA A 239 34.91 -9.79 21.96
N HIS A 240 35.69 -10.25 20.98
CA HIS A 240 36.86 -11.11 21.21
C HIS A 240 38.21 -10.38 21.34
N LYS A 241 38.21 -9.06 21.15
CA LYS A 241 39.44 -8.23 21.28
C LYS A 241 39.69 -7.91 22.77
N PRO A 242 40.87 -8.15 23.31
CA PRO A 242 41.17 -7.87 24.73
C PRO A 242 41.24 -6.35 25.02
N LYS A 243 41.11 -5.98 26.29
CA LYS A 243 41.29 -4.62 26.81
C LYS A 243 40.33 -3.57 26.23
N LEU A 244 39.08 -3.98 25.95
CA LEU A 244 38.02 -3.07 25.46
C LEU A 244 36.83 -2.99 26.43
N ASP A 245 36.97 -3.47 27.65
CA ASP A 245 35.91 -3.46 28.65
C ASP A 245 35.63 -2.03 29.14
N GLY A 246 34.38 -1.74 29.43
CA GLY A 246 33.89 -0.42 29.83
C GLY A 246 33.80 0.59 28.68
N GLN A 247 33.91 0.14 27.43
CA GLN A 247 33.88 1.02 26.25
C GLN A 247 32.57 0.88 25.46
N CYS A 248 32.27 1.97 24.75
CA CYS A 248 31.16 2.05 23.80
C CYS A 248 31.69 2.18 22.38
N PHE A 249 30.98 1.56 21.41
CA PHE A 249 31.37 1.51 20.01
C PHE A 249 30.22 1.95 19.13
N HIS A 250 30.44 2.96 18.26
CA HIS A 250 29.48 3.39 17.26
C HIS A 250 29.63 2.55 16.00
N LEU A 251 28.72 1.60 15.79
CA LEU A 251 28.68 0.81 14.57
C LEU A 251 27.91 1.57 13.49
N THR A 252 28.54 2.61 12.96
CA THR A 252 27.94 3.60 12.06
C THR A 252 28.82 3.80 10.83
N ASP A 253 28.23 4.32 9.75
CA ASP A 253 28.99 4.80 8.60
C ASP A 253 29.70 6.11 8.99
N PRO A 254 31.03 6.18 8.88
CA PRO A 254 31.80 7.42 9.16
C PRO A 254 31.44 8.54 8.17
N ASN A 255 30.94 8.22 6.98
CA ASN A 255 30.59 9.16 5.92
C ASN A 255 29.09 9.05 5.53
N PRO A 256 28.14 9.30 6.46
CA PRO A 256 26.74 9.10 6.22
C PRO A 256 26.22 10.05 5.13
N LYS A 257 25.41 9.51 4.22
CA LYS A 257 24.82 10.25 3.10
C LYS A 257 23.64 11.10 3.54
N ARG A 258 23.34 12.14 2.76
CA ARG A 258 22.10 12.89 2.92
C ARG A 258 20.90 12.05 2.49
N ILE A 259 19.74 12.33 3.06
CA ILE A 259 18.49 11.57 2.73
C ILE A 259 18.19 11.62 1.23
N GLY A 260 18.30 12.78 0.58
CA GLY A 260 18.07 12.89 -0.86
C GLY A 260 19.06 12.07 -1.70
N GLU A 261 20.31 11.92 -1.24
CA GLU A 261 21.30 11.04 -1.88
C GLU A 261 20.89 9.57 -1.72
N VAL A 262 20.50 9.16 -0.53
CA VAL A 262 20.00 7.79 -0.26
C VAL A 262 18.77 7.47 -1.08
N MET A 263 17.82 8.41 -1.17
CA MET A 263 16.61 8.23 -1.97
C MET A 263 16.94 8.06 -3.46
N ASN A 264 17.90 8.84 -3.97
CA ASN A 264 18.32 8.70 -5.37
C ASN A 264 19.03 7.37 -5.64
N LEU A 265 19.85 6.87 -4.71
CA LEU A 265 20.47 5.55 -4.84
C LEU A 265 19.42 4.42 -4.92
N PHE A 266 18.36 4.49 -4.11
CA PHE A 266 17.25 3.53 -4.21
C PHE A 266 16.38 3.75 -5.46
N ALA A 267 16.19 5.00 -5.90
CA ALA A 267 15.50 5.29 -7.14
C ALA A 267 16.26 4.76 -8.37
N GLU A 268 17.59 4.90 -8.38
CA GLU A 268 18.46 4.31 -9.40
C GLU A 268 18.38 2.78 -9.40
N ALA A 269 18.49 2.15 -8.21
CA ALA A 269 18.31 0.70 -8.05
C ALA A 269 16.95 0.22 -8.54
N ALA A 270 15.92 1.03 -8.40
CA ALA A 270 14.55 0.76 -8.84
C ALA A 270 14.30 1.08 -10.32
N HIS A 271 15.24 1.67 -11.04
CA HIS A 271 15.00 2.28 -12.37
C HIS A 271 13.86 3.31 -12.37
N ALA A 272 13.76 4.09 -11.30
CA ALA A 272 12.76 5.13 -11.11
C ALA A 272 13.33 6.53 -11.41
N PRO A 273 12.49 7.56 -11.64
CA PRO A 273 12.93 8.94 -11.81
C PRO A 273 13.75 9.44 -10.62
N LEU A 274 14.84 10.17 -10.90
CA LEU A 274 15.70 10.75 -9.88
C LEU A 274 15.19 12.12 -9.43
N MET A 275 15.42 12.46 -8.17
CA MET A 275 15.21 13.80 -7.63
C MET A 275 16.35 14.70 -8.13
N SER A 276 16.16 15.34 -9.30
CA SER A 276 17.14 16.21 -9.92
C SER A 276 17.23 17.58 -9.26
N MET A 277 16.11 18.07 -8.72
CA MET A 277 16.01 19.29 -7.94
C MET A 277 15.64 18.94 -6.51
N ARG A 278 16.53 19.27 -5.57
CA ARG A 278 16.32 19.01 -4.14
C ARG A 278 16.26 20.31 -3.37
N VAL A 279 15.13 20.57 -2.74
CA VAL A 279 14.93 21.76 -1.89
C VAL A 279 15.34 21.40 -0.47
N ASP A 280 16.35 22.09 0.07
CA ASP A 280 16.80 21.88 1.44
C ASP A 280 15.67 22.27 2.42
N ALA A 281 15.23 21.31 3.23
CA ALA A 281 14.18 21.54 4.22
C ALA A 281 14.52 22.69 5.20
N ARG A 282 15.83 23.01 5.37
CA ARG A 282 16.29 24.12 6.19
C ARG A 282 15.95 25.48 5.60
N LEU A 283 15.73 25.58 4.27
CA LEU A 283 15.23 26.81 3.65
C LEU A 283 13.86 27.24 4.21
N PHE A 284 13.09 26.30 4.74
CA PHE A 284 11.83 26.60 5.43
C PHE A 284 12.02 26.94 6.93
N SER A 285 13.26 26.99 7.42
CA SER A 285 13.55 27.32 8.83
C SER A 285 13.22 28.76 9.19
N PHE A 286 13.21 29.68 8.18
CA PHE A 286 12.79 31.07 8.37
C PHE A 286 11.29 31.23 8.72
N ILE A 287 10.47 30.23 8.45
CA ILE A 287 9.06 30.25 8.86
C ILE A 287 9.00 30.09 10.38
N PRO A 288 8.47 31.06 11.13
CA PRO A 288 8.41 30.97 12.58
C PRO A 288 7.69 29.71 13.06
N ALA A 289 8.16 29.12 14.16
CA ALA A 289 7.59 27.89 14.71
C ALA A 289 6.07 27.96 14.93
N PRO A 290 5.47 29.09 15.41
CA PRO A 290 4.01 29.22 15.53
C PRO A 290 3.31 29.13 14.17
N VAL A 291 3.89 29.69 13.10
CA VAL A 291 3.31 29.63 11.75
C VAL A 291 3.37 28.22 11.19
N LYS A 292 4.49 27.50 11.38
CA LYS A 292 4.62 26.08 11.00
C LYS A 292 3.60 25.22 11.74
N GLN A 293 3.45 25.44 13.05
CA GLN A 293 2.45 24.75 13.87
C GLN A 293 1.04 25.09 13.40
N GLY A 294 0.76 26.36 13.13
CA GLY A 294 -0.53 26.82 12.61
C GLY A 294 -0.87 26.20 11.26
N LEU A 295 0.08 26.18 10.30
CA LEU A 295 -0.11 25.52 9.00
C LEU A 295 -0.35 24.02 9.16
N GLY A 296 0.41 23.34 10.04
CA GLY A 296 0.24 21.93 10.35
C GLY A 296 -1.08 21.62 11.10
N MET A 297 -1.68 22.61 11.77
CA MET A 297 -2.98 22.50 12.42
C MET A 297 -4.16 22.69 11.48
N LEU A 298 -3.94 23.27 10.30
CA LEU A 298 -5.01 23.43 9.31
C LEU A 298 -5.60 22.05 8.94
N PRO A 299 -6.92 21.85 9.09
CA PRO A 299 -7.55 20.56 8.84
C PRO A 299 -7.24 19.97 7.46
N PRO A 300 -7.21 20.74 6.35
CA PRO A 300 -6.85 20.22 5.04
C PRO A 300 -5.41 19.69 4.98
N VAL A 301 -4.46 20.45 5.55
CA VAL A 301 -3.03 20.08 5.54
C VAL A 301 -2.81 18.81 6.38
N ARG A 302 -3.41 18.72 7.55
CA ARG A 302 -3.36 17.50 8.39
C ARG A 302 -3.97 16.30 7.67
N ARG A 303 -5.10 16.46 6.98
CA ARG A 303 -5.73 15.39 6.20
C ARG A 303 -4.83 14.91 5.07
N ILE A 304 -4.31 15.83 4.25
CA ILE A 304 -3.40 15.49 3.14
C ILE A 304 -2.19 14.72 3.67
N ILE A 305 -1.51 15.24 4.70
CA ILE A 305 -0.33 14.58 5.28
C ILE A 305 -0.72 13.19 5.81
N LYS A 306 -1.79 13.07 6.59
CA LYS A 306 -2.25 11.79 7.16
C LYS A 306 -2.58 10.78 6.06
N GLN A 307 -3.24 11.22 5.00
CA GLN A 307 -3.65 10.36 3.90
C GLN A 307 -2.46 9.92 3.05
N VAL A 308 -1.61 10.86 2.64
CA VAL A 308 -0.40 10.54 1.84
C VAL A 308 0.52 9.60 2.62
N LEU A 309 0.77 9.88 3.91
CA LEU A 309 1.58 8.98 4.73
C LEU A 309 0.91 7.61 4.94
N GLY A 310 -0.41 7.58 5.13
CA GLY A 310 -1.18 6.34 5.24
C GLY A 310 -1.15 5.50 3.95
N ASP A 311 -1.34 6.12 2.80
CA ASP A 311 -1.31 5.47 1.48
C ASP A 311 0.09 4.93 1.11
N LEU A 312 1.13 5.51 1.70
CA LEU A 312 2.52 5.09 1.55
C LEU A 312 2.97 4.13 2.65
N GLY A 313 2.16 3.93 3.71
CA GLY A 313 2.53 3.13 4.87
C GLY A 313 3.65 3.75 5.72
N ILE A 314 3.84 5.08 5.68
CA ILE A 314 4.91 5.77 6.39
C ILE A 314 4.40 6.23 7.77
N PRO A 315 4.97 5.73 8.89
CA PRO A 315 4.66 6.24 10.22
C PRO A 315 5.06 7.71 10.37
N LYS A 316 4.21 8.51 11.04
CA LYS A 316 4.51 9.95 11.26
C LYS A 316 5.83 10.19 11.99
N ASP A 317 6.17 9.32 12.93
CA ASP A 317 7.35 9.44 13.76
C ASP A 317 8.65 9.31 12.96
N MET A 318 8.59 8.66 11.77
CA MET A 318 9.70 8.60 10.84
C MET A 318 10.16 9.97 10.33
N LEU A 319 9.26 10.96 10.30
CA LEU A 319 9.62 12.33 9.89
C LEU A 319 10.65 12.98 10.83
N THR A 320 10.72 12.58 12.08
CA THR A 320 11.72 13.05 13.05
C THR A 320 13.13 12.68 12.63
N PHE A 321 13.30 11.57 11.93
CA PHE A 321 14.62 11.10 11.47
C PHE A 321 15.10 11.78 10.17
N PHE A 322 14.23 12.53 9.47
CA PHE A 322 14.61 13.28 8.27
C PHE A 322 15.60 14.41 8.54
N ASN A 323 15.61 14.95 9.72
CA ASN A 323 16.48 16.06 10.12
C ASN A 323 17.26 15.73 11.39
N TYR A 324 17.81 14.50 11.46
CA TYR A 324 18.59 14.07 12.61
C TYR A 324 19.83 14.96 12.78
N PRO A 325 19.95 15.71 13.89
CA PRO A 325 20.98 16.75 14.02
C PRO A 325 22.36 16.20 14.41
N THR A 326 22.40 14.94 14.88
CA THR A 326 23.58 14.35 15.50
C THR A 326 24.49 13.70 14.47
N LYS A 327 25.77 13.97 14.54
CA LYS A 327 26.85 13.23 13.88
C LYS A 327 27.48 12.27 14.87
N PHE A 328 27.94 11.12 14.42
CA PHE A 328 28.54 10.10 15.27
C PHE A 328 30.02 9.94 14.94
N ASP A 329 30.87 10.04 15.96
CA ASP A 329 32.30 9.75 15.88
C ASP A 329 32.52 8.23 15.94
N THR A 330 33.49 7.70 15.23
CA THR A 330 33.78 6.25 15.13
C THR A 330 35.21 5.90 15.50
N ARG A 331 35.97 6.81 16.14
CA ARG A 331 37.39 6.64 16.37
C ARG A 331 37.76 5.40 17.20
N GLU A 332 36.99 5.09 18.25
CA GLU A 332 37.22 3.90 19.06
C GLU A 332 36.83 2.62 18.31
N THR A 333 35.73 2.65 17.55
CA THR A 333 35.34 1.56 16.66
C THR A 333 36.39 1.32 15.58
N ASP A 334 36.86 2.34 14.90
CA ASP A 334 37.90 2.23 13.87
C ASP A 334 39.22 1.66 14.44
N ARG A 335 39.60 2.09 15.65
CA ARG A 335 40.76 1.55 16.38
C ARG A 335 40.54 0.09 16.74
N ALA A 336 39.32 -0.26 17.19
CA ALA A 336 38.99 -1.63 17.54
C ALA A 336 38.98 -2.55 16.31
N LEU A 337 38.54 -2.07 15.16
CA LEU A 337 38.45 -2.84 13.91
C LEU A 337 39.73 -2.79 13.06
N LYS A 338 40.75 -2.02 13.48
CA LYS A 338 42.02 -1.89 12.73
C LYS A 338 42.66 -3.26 12.49
N GLY A 339 42.97 -3.56 11.24
CA GLY A 339 43.60 -4.82 10.82
C GLY A 339 42.64 -6.00 10.63
N SER A 340 41.34 -5.86 10.91
CA SER A 340 40.35 -6.93 10.75
C SER A 340 39.81 -7.07 9.32
N GLY A 341 39.94 -6.07 8.48
CA GLY A 341 39.30 -5.99 7.17
C GLY A 341 37.79 -5.65 7.23
N ILE A 342 37.21 -5.52 8.43
CA ILE A 342 35.77 -5.20 8.61
C ILE A 342 35.59 -3.69 8.40
N LYS A 343 34.77 -3.33 7.40
CA LYS A 343 34.44 -1.93 7.06
C LYS A 343 32.96 -1.86 6.67
N VAL A 344 32.35 -0.70 6.88
CA VAL A 344 31.02 -0.42 6.34
C VAL A 344 31.13 -0.39 4.81
N PRO A 345 30.41 -1.25 4.08
CA PRO A 345 30.38 -1.16 2.62
C PRO A 345 29.62 0.08 2.18
N SER A 346 30.05 0.68 1.09
CA SER A 346 29.34 1.84 0.54
C SER A 346 27.95 1.45 0.04
N LEU A 347 26.92 2.27 0.34
CA LEU A 347 25.52 1.98 -0.01
C LEU A 347 25.32 1.77 -1.51
N GLU A 348 26.09 2.45 -2.36
CA GLU A 348 26.07 2.30 -3.82
C GLU A 348 26.31 0.86 -4.27
N THR A 349 27.09 0.11 -3.50
CA THR A 349 27.44 -1.28 -3.89
C THR A 349 26.36 -2.30 -3.59
N TYR A 350 25.37 -1.97 -2.74
CA TYR A 350 24.36 -2.93 -2.33
C TYR A 350 22.92 -2.38 -2.28
N ALA A 351 22.68 -1.12 -2.63
CA ALA A 351 21.33 -0.55 -2.67
C ALA A 351 20.38 -1.36 -3.57
N TRP A 352 20.87 -1.83 -4.72
CA TRP A 352 20.12 -2.67 -5.65
C TRP A 352 19.76 -4.05 -5.04
N THR A 353 20.64 -4.63 -4.22
CA THR A 353 20.38 -5.90 -3.52
C THR A 353 19.24 -5.74 -2.50
N LEU A 354 19.24 -4.62 -1.76
CA LEU A 354 18.18 -4.30 -0.81
C LEU A 354 16.82 -4.07 -1.51
N TRP A 355 16.85 -3.35 -2.64
CA TRP A 355 15.66 -3.11 -3.45
C TRP A 355 15.10 -4.42 -4.01
N ASP A 356 15.92 -5.24 -4.66
CA ASP A 356 15.52 -6.52 -5.27
C ASP A 356 14.90 -7.47 -4.23
N TYR A 357 15.54 -7.58 -3.05
CA TYR A 357 14.99 -8.39 -1.97
C TYR A 357 13.62 -7.89 -1.49
N TRP A 358 13.47 -6.59 -1.29
CA TRP A 358 12.21 -6.00 -0.88
C TRP A 358 11.12 -6.22 -1.94
N GLU A 359 11.42 -6.00 -3.20
CA GLU A 359 10.44 -6.14 -4.29
C GLU A 359 9.95 -7.58 -4.43
N ARG A 360 10.81 -8.57 -4.14
CA ARG A 360 10.46 -10.00 -4.25
C ARG A 360 9.83 -10.60 -3.01
N HIS A 361 10.08 -10.06 -1.81
CA HIS A 361 9.72 -10.73 -0.57
C HIS A 361 8.88 -9.88 0.40
N LEU A 362 8.96 -8.56 0.31
CA LEU A 362 8.37 -7.65 1.30
C LEU A 362 7.40 -6.64 0.70
N ASP A 363 7.30 -6.52 -0.62
CA ASP A 363 6.32 -5.61 -1.22
C ASP A 363 4.92 -6.01 -0.76
N PRO A 364 4.18 -5.13 -0.05
CA PRO A 364 2.82 -5.44 0.41
C PRO A 364 1.89 -5.90 -0.71
N GLU A 365 2.17 -5.50 -1.97
CA GLU A 365 1.37 -5.92 -3.12
C GLU A 365 1.48 -7.41 -3.45
N LEU A 366 2.54 -8.10 -3.02
CA LEU A 366 2.69 -9.54 -3.18
C LEU A 366 1.64 -10.33 -2.37
N PHE A 367 1.13 -9.74 -1.29
CA PHE A 367 0.20 -10.38 -0.36
C PHE A 367 -1.26 -9.97 -0.58
N ILE A 368 -1.52 -9.09 -1.57
CA ILE A 368 -2.89 -8.70 -1.95
C ILE A 368 -3.43 -9.74 -2.93
N ASP A 369 -4.48 -10.44 -2.52
CA ASP A 369 -5.24 -11.29 -3.45
C ASP A 369 -5.94 -10.41 -4.49
N ARG A 370 -5.40 -10.40 -5.72
CA ARG A 370 -5.93 -9.67 -6.87
C ARG A 370 -6.82 -10.54 -7.76
N SER A 371 -7.25 -11.69 -7.27
CA SER A 371 -8.30 -12.46 -7.95
C SER A 371 -9.65 -11.80 -7.73
N LEU A 372 -10.56 -11.95 -8.69
CA LEU A 372 -11.93 -11.51 -8.50
C LEU A 372 -12.57 -12.20 -7.30
N SER A 373 -12.36 -13.52 -7.17
CA SER A 373 -12.88 -14.32 -6.06
C SER A 373 -12.39 -13.80 -4.69
N GLY A 374 -11.12 -13.43 -4.55
CA GLY A 374 -10.60 -12.81 -3.32
C GLY A 374 -11.26 -11.48 -2.96
N GLN A 375 -11.79 -10.77 -3.97
CA GLN A 375 -12.46 -9.48 -3.75
C GLN A 375 -13.97 -9.61 -3.50
N VAL A 376 -14.65 -10.64 -4.01
CA VAL A 376 -16.12 -10.72 -3.98
C VAL A 376 -16.67 -11.91 -3.22
N ARG A 377 -15.87 -12.90 -2.86
CA ARG A 377 -16.36 -14.10 -2.14
C ARG A 377 -17.11 -13.71 -0.86
N ASP A 378 -18.28 -14.28 -0.70
CA ASP A 378 -19.20 -14.03 0.43
C ASP A 378 -19.65 -12.55 0.59
N ARG A 379 -19.46 -11.71 -0.45
CA ARG A 379 -19.90 -10.31 -0.45
C ARG A 379 -21.19 -10.14 -1.22
N ASN A 380 -22.01 -9.20 -0.77
CA ASN A 380 -23.24 -8.81 -1.44
C ASN A 380 -22.92 -7.83 -2.59
N VAL A 381 -23.12 -8.29 -3.83
CA VAL A 381 -22.92 -7.50 -5.05
C VAL A 381 -24.27 -7.24 -5.70
N LEU A 382 -24.72 -5.99 -5.66
CA LEU A 382 -25.98 -5.58 -6.29
C LEU A 382 -25.73 -5.01 -7.68
N ILE A 383 -26.43 -5.55 -8.69
CA ILE A 383 -26.29 -5.16 -10.09
C ILE A 383 -27.65 -4.76 -10.65
N THR A 384 -27.76 -3.51 -11.12
CA THR A 384 -28.98 -3.02 -11.76
C THR A 384 -28.96 -3.27 -13.27
N GLY A 385 -30.12 -3.55 -13.85
CA GLY A 385 -30.24 -3.91 -15.27
C GLY A 385 -29.56 -5.26 -15.59
N ALA A 386 -29.68 -6.21 -14.68
CA ALA A 386 -28.96 -7.50 -14.75
C ALA A 386 -29.71 -8.57 -15.58
N SER A 387 -30.86 -8.27 -16.18
CA SER A 387 -31.62 -9.21 -17.01
C SER A 387 -31.07 -9.40 -18.44
N SER A 388 -30.07 -8.60 -18.87
CA SER A 388 -29.48 -8.72 -20.21
C SER A 388 -28.15 -7.97 -20.30
N GLY A 389 -27.43 -8.22 -21.41
CA GLY A 389 -26.23 -7.46 -21.81
C GLY A 389 -25.17 -7.40 -20.73
N ILE A 390 -24.60 -6.21 -20.48
CA ILE A 390 -23.49 -5.97 -19.55
C ILE A 390 -23.85 -6.43 -18.14
N GLY A 391 -25.07 -6.11 -17.67
CA GLY A 391 -25.52 -6.45 -16.31
C GLY A 391 -25.60 -7.95 -16.09
N LYS A 392 -26.16 -8.69 -17.06
CA LYS A 392 -26.26 -10.16 -17.01
C LYS A 392 -24.85 -10.80 -17.02
N ALA A 393 -23.99 -10.40 -17.98
CA ALA A 393 -22.62 -10.92 -18.05
C ALA A 393 -21.84 -10.63 -16.75
N THR A 394 -22.01 -9.44 -16.17
CA THR A 394 -21.41 -9.09 -14.88
C THR A 394 -21.95 -9.97 -13.75
N ALA A 395 -23.25 -10.23 -13.71
CA ALA A 395 -23.87 -11.04 -12.67
C ALA A 395 -23.38 -12.49 -12.69
N LEU A 396 -23.30 -13.10 -13.87
CA LEU A 396 -22.74 -14.45 -14.06
C LEU A 396 -21.30 -14.52 -13.57
N MET A 397 -20.44 -13.62 -14.03
CA MET A 397 -19.04 -13.56 -13.63
C MET A 397 -18.85 -13.37 -12.12
N MET A 398 -19.69 -12.55 -11.46
CA MET A 398 -19.60 -12.35 -10.01
C MET A 398 -20.08 -13.60 -9.25
N GLY A 399 -21.11 -14.28 -9.73
CA GLY A 399 -21.60 -15.53 -9.17
C GLY A 399 -20.55 -16.64 -9.23
N GLU A 400 -19.92 -16.84 -10.37
CA GLU A 400 -18.80 -17.78 -10.55
C GLU A 400 -17.61 -17.49 -9.63
N ALA A 401 -17.39 -16.20 -9.33
CA ALA A 401 -16.32 -15.78 -8.40
C ALA A 401 -16.69 -15.97 -6.91
N GLY A 402 -17.92 -16.44 -6.59
CA GLY A 402 -18.38 -16.72 -5.24
C GLY A 402 -19.03 -15.53 -4.52
N ALA A 403 -19.49 -14.52 -5.25
CA ALA A 403 -20.31 -13.44 -4.69
C ALA A 403 -21.73 -13.92 -4.39
N ARG A 404 -22.40 -13.28 -3.42
CA ARG A 404 -23.86 -13.28 -3.31
C ARG A 404 -24.41 -12.18 -4.20
N VAL A 405 -24.95 -12.57 -5.37
CA VAL A 405 -25.36 -11.62 -6.40
C VAL A 405 -26.80 -11.21 -6.18
N ILE A 406 -27.05 -9.90 -6.09
CA ILE A 406 -28.39 -9.31 -5.99
C ILE A 406 -28.68 -8.67 -7.33
N ILE A 407 -29.60 -9.24 -8.10
CA ILE A 407 -29.92 -8.78 -9.44
C ILE A 407 -31.24 -8.00 -9.46
N VAL A 408 -31.21 -6.84 -10.13
CA VAL A 408 -32.35 -5.91 -10.16
C VAL A 408 -32.70 -5.54 -11.60
N ALA A 409 -33.94 -5.74 -12.01
CA ALA A 409 -34.51 -5.26 -13.28
C ALA A 409 -36.04 -5.18 -13.19
N ARG A 410 -36.71 -4.75 -14.26
CA ARG A 410 -38.16 -4.64 -14.32
C ARG A 410 -38.88 -5.95 -14.66
N GLY A 411 -38.26 -6.77 -15.51
CA GLY A 411 -38.84 -8.02 -16.00
C GLY A 411 -38.48 -9.18 -15.08
N GLU A 412 -39.48 -9.77 -14.44
CA GLU A 412 -39.32 -10.88 -13.50
C GLU A 412 -38.80 -12.15 -14.20
N GLU A 413 -39.39 -12.54 -15.33
CA GLU A 413 -39.01 -13.74 -16.08
C GLU A 413 -37.54 -13.76 -16.44
N ALA A 414 -37.03 -12.68 -17.04
CA ALA A 414 -35.62 -12.57 -17.43
C ALA A 414 -34.66 -12.48 -16.20
N LEU A 415 -35.13 -12.02 -15.05
CA LEU A 415 -34.39 -12.10 -13.80
C LEU A 415 -34.30 -13.52 -13.28
N LEU A 416 -35.42 -14.28 -13.32
CA LEU A 416 -35.45 -15.68 -12.90
C LEU A 416 -34.53 -16.55 -13.78
N GLU A 417 -34.56 -16.32 -15.10
CA GLU A 417 -33.60 -16.98 -16.02
C GLU A 417 -32.16 -16.69 -15.64
N THR A 418 -31.82 -15.44 -15.39
CA THR A 418 -30.46 -15.06 -15.00
C THR A 418 -30.07 -15.66 -13.64
N THR A 419 -31.00 -15.72 -12.69
CA THR A 419 -30.77 -16.39 -11.39
C THR A 419 -30.46 -17.88 -11.60
N ALA A 420 -31.29 -18.58 -12.40
CA ALA A 420 -31.06 -20.00 -12.68
C ALA A 420 -29.71 -20.27 -13.36
N GLU A 421 -29.28 -19.40 -14.28
CA GLU A 421 -27.94 -19.51 -14.91
C GLU A 421 -26.81 -19.33 -13.90
N ILE A 422 -26.92 -18.38 -12.97
CA ILE A 422 -25.91 -18.17 -11.90
C ILE A 422 -25.87 -19.40 -10.97
N GLU A 423 -27.02 -19.94 -10.58
CA GLU A 423 -27.11 -21.12 -9.71
C GLU A 423 -26.59 -22.38 -10.42
N ALA A 424 -26.85 -22.54 -11.71
CA ALA A 424 -26.34 -23.65 -12.51
C ALA A 424 -24.82 -23.65 -12.61
N SER A 425 -24.18 -22.48 -12.53
CA SER A 425 -22.71 -22.34 -12.46
C SER A 425 -22.15 -22.47 -11.03
N GLY A 426 -22.99 -22.80 -10.05
CA GLY A 426 -22.59 -22.97 -8.64
C GLY A 426 -22.52 -21.66 -7.84
N GLY A 427 -23.01 -20.55 -8.40
CA GLY A 427 -23.12 -19.27 -7.72
C GLY A 427 -24.37 -19.14 -6.86
N THR A 428 -24.53 -18.01 -6.20
CA THR A 428 -25.72 -17.66 -5.39
C THR A 428 -26.30 -16.34 -5.88
N ALA A 429 -27.59 -16.32 -6.22
CA ALA A 429 -28.26 -15.11 -6.68
C ALA A 429 -29.63 -14.92 -6.04
N VAL A 430 -30.04 -13.67 -5.90
CA VAL A 430 -31.39 -13.27 -5.48
C VAL A 430 -31.90 -12.18 -6.41
N ALA A 431 -33.11 -12.32 -6.92
CA ALA A 431 -33.74 -11.40 -7.85
C ALA A 431 -34.76 -10.47 -7.17
N TYR A 432 -34.72 -9.19 -7.54
CA TYR A 432 -35.72 -8.21 -7.14
C TYR A 432 -36.21 -7.43 -8.34
N THR A 433 -37.56 -7.37 -8.49
CA THR A 433 -38.19 -6.51 -9.51
C THR A 433 -38.25 -5.07 -9.02
N CYS A 434 -37.82 -4.12 -9.87
CA CYS A 434 -37.88 -2.70 -9.57
C CYS A 434 -37.83 -1.86 -10.85
N ASP A 435 -38.72 -0.86 -10.94
CA ASP A 435 -38.60 0.21 -11.93
C ASP A 435 -37.73 1.35 -11.39
N LEU A 436 -36.49 1.39 -11.85
CA LEU A 436 -35.51 2.41 -11.44
C LEU A 436 -35.86 3.83 -11.97
N SER A 437 -36.99 4.00 -12.68
CA SER A 437 -37.55 5.31 -13.02
C SER A 437 -38.54 5.80 -11.95
N ASP A 438 -38.98 4.92 -11.04
CA ASP A 438 -39.86 5.25 -9.93
C ASP A 438 -39.08 5.35 -8.62
N MET A 439 -39.10 6.51 -8.01
CA MET A 439 -38.33 6.81 -6.78
C MET A 439 -38.90 6.07 -5.56
N ALA A 440 -40.21 5.85 -5.51
CA ALA A 440 -40.85 5.10 -4.42
C ALA A 440 -40.56 3.60 -4.53
N ASP A 441 -40.51 3.05 -5.74
CA ASP A 441 -40.13 1.65 -5.95
C ASP A 441 -38.65 1.38 -5.58
N ILE A 442 -37.75 2.33 -5.86
CA ILE A 442 -36.37 2.24 -5.42
C ILE A 442 -36.26 2.27 -3.88
N GLU A 443 -37.05 3.10 -3.20
CA GLU A 443 -37.07 3.19 -1.75
C GLU A 443 -37.51 1.87 -1.12
N ARG A 444 -38.64 1.30 -1.60
CA ARG A 444 -39.11 -0.02 -1.25
C ARG A 444 -38.04 -1.10 -1.45
N LEU A 445 -37.39 -1.13 -2.63
CA LEU A 445 -36.31 -2.07 -2.94
C LEU A 445 -35.14 -1.93 -1.95
N THR A 446 -34.73 -0.72 -1.68
CA THR A 446 -33.56 -0.47 -0.80
C THR A 446 -33.85 -0.96 0.62
N GLU A 447 -35.03 -0.66 1.17
CA GLU A 447 -35.46 -1.13 2.49
C GLU A 447 -35.52 -2.65 2.54
N GLN A 448 -36.12 -3.28 1.51
CA GLN A 448 -36.23 -4.71 1.40
C GLN A 448 -34.85 -5.39 1.35
N VAL A 449 -33.95 -4.94 0.49
CA VAL A 449 -32.60 -5.51 0.36
C VAL A 449 -31.81 -5.35 1.65
N LEU A 450 -31.86 -4.19 2.29
CA LEU A 450 -31.17 -3.98 3.57
C LEU A 450 -31.72 -4.86 4.69
N LYS A 451 -33.02 -5.14 4.69
CA LYS A 451 -33.67 -6.03 5.67
C LYS A 451 -33.36 -7.50 5.44
N GLU A 452 -33.36 -7.96 4.18
CA GLU A 452 -33.26 -9.39 3.83
C GLU A 452 -31.81 -9.84 3.61
N GLN A 453 -30.97 -8.99 2.99
CA GLN A 453 -29.60 -9.32 2.60
C GLN A 453 -28.53 -8.60 3.45
N GLY A 454 -28.96 -7.61 4.25
CA GLY A 454 -28.03 -6.76 5.00
C GLY A 454 -27.35 -5.72 4.12
N THR A 455 -26.10 -5.42 4.38
CA THR A 455 -25.37 -4.36 3.69
C THR A 455 -24.89 -4.82 2.31
N VAL A 456 -25.10 -3.99 1.30
CA VAL A 456 -24.51 -4.17 -0.03
C VAL A 456 -23.03 -3.73 0.02
N ASP A 457 -22.13 -4.62 -0.38
CA ASP A 457 -20.67 -4.33 -0.41
C ASP A 457 -20.24 -3.66 -1.72
N ILE A 458 -20.87 -4.05 -2.83
CA ILE A 458 -20.60 -3.50 -4.16
C ILE A 458 -21.92 -3.20 -4.86
N LEU A 459 -22.13 -1.95 -5.26
CA LEU A 459 -23.28 -1.50 -6.06
C LEU A 459 -22.81 -1.20 -7.49
N VAL A 460 -23.33 -1.95 -8.46
CA VAL A 460 -23.10 -1.71 -9.89
C VAL A 460 -24.33 -1.07 -10.51
N ASN A 461 -24.30 0.25 -10.70
CA ASN A 461 -25.32 1.00 -11.41
C ASN A 461 -25.12 0.84 -12.92
N ASN A 462 -25.71 -0.22 -13.48
CA ASN A 462 -25.61 -0.54 -14.90
C ASN A 462 -26.90 -0.21 -15.67
N ALA A 463 -28.07 -0.26 -15.02
CA ALA A 463 -29.33 0.08 -15.69
C ALA A 463 -29.27 1.44 -16.38
N GLY A 464 -29.77 1.51 -17.58
CA GLY A 464 -29.77 2.74 -18.35
C GLY A 464 -30.58 2.66 -19.63
N ARG A 465 -30.82 3.82 -20.22
CA ARG A 465 -31.50 3.99 -21.51
C ARG A 465 -30.68 4.93 -22.38
N SER A 466 -30.54 4.57 -23.65
CA SER A 466 -29.94 5.43 -24.66
C SER A 466 -31.01 5.88 -25.66
N ILE A 467 -31.03 7.15 -25.99
CA ILE A 467 -31.87 7.72 -27.05
C ILE A 467 -30.94 8.42 -28.04
N ARG A 468 -30.97 7.96 -29.30
CA ARG A 468 -30.23 8.52 -30.42
C ARG A 468 -31.16 9.37 -31.27
N ARG A 469 -31.07 10.70 -31.13
CA ARG A 469 -31.87 11.68 -31.88
C ARG A 469 -31.12 13.02 -31.97
N SER A 470 -31.16 13.67 -33.13
CA SER A 470 -30.62 15.03 -33.25
C SER A 470 -31.47 16.04 -32.47
N ILE A 471 -30.87 17.13 -32.03
CA ILE A 471 -31.59 18.21 -31.33
C ILE A 471 -32.68 18.79 -32.23
N ALA A 472 -32.42 18.91 -33.54
CA ALA A 472 -33.39 19.41 -34.50
C ALA A 472 -34.69 18.56 -34.60
N LEU A 473 -34.60 17.26 -34.27
CA LEU A 473 -35.77 16.35 -34.18
C LEU A 473 -36.33 16.19 -32.76
N SER A 474 -35.91 17.05 -31.83
CA SER A 474 -36.25 16.93 -30.40
C SER A 474 -36.98 18.16 -29.84
N TYR A 475 -37.34 19.14 -30.65
CA TYR A 475 -37.96 20.37 -30.18
C TYR A 475 -39.31 20.15 -29.48
N ASP A 476 -40.07 19.17 -29.90
CA ASP A 476 -41.34 18.75 -29.34
C ASP A 476 -41.23 17.50 -28.45
N ARG A 477 -40.03 17.06 -28.14
CA ARG A 477 -39.74 15.78 -27.46
C ARG A 477 -38.93 15.93 -26.20
N PHE A 478 -39.20 16.94 -25.42
CA PHE A 478 -38.48 17.19 -24.17
C PHE A 478 -38.53 15.98 -23.20
N HIS A 479 -39.61 15.21 -23.26
CA HIS A 479 -39.76 13.98 -22.49
C HIS A 479 -38.63 12.93 -22.74
N ASP A 480 -37.91 12.98 -23.88
CA ASP A 480 -36.76 12.09 -24.12
C ASP A 480 -35.57 12.45 -23.19
N PHE A 481 -35.39 13.74 -22.87
CA PHE A 481 -34.41 14.22 -21.90
C PHE A 481 -34.81 13.83 -20.47
N GLU A 482 -36.09 14.05 -20.12
CA GLU A 482 -36.61 13.65 -18.80
C GLU A 482 -36.47 12.14 -18.56
N ARG A 483 -36.83 11.30 -19.52
CA ARG A 483 -36.68 9.84 -19.43
C ARG A 483 -35.24 9.38 -19.25
N CYS A 484 -34.27 10.03 -19.95
CA CYS A 484 -32.87 9.72 -19.78
C CYS A 484 -32.36 10.16 -18.41
N MET A 485 -32.71 11.36 -17.97
CA MET A 485 -32.34 11.85 -16.64
C MET A 485 -32.95 11.02 -15.53
N GLN A 486 -34.22 10.66 -15.65
CA GLN A 486 -34.93 9.92 -14.61
C GLN A 486 -34.29 8.57 -14.33
N LEU A 487 -33.99 7.78 -15.37
CA LEU A 487 -33.40 6.45 -15.21
C LEU A 487 -31.88 6.51 -14.96
N ASN A 488 -31.15 7.21 -15.84
CA ASN A 488 -29.69 7.12 -15.87
C ASN A 488 -29.02 7.92 -14.74
N TYR A 489 -29.66 8.97 -14.24
CA TYR A 489 -29.13 9.83 -13.19
C TYR A 489 -29.91 9.69 -11.88
N PHE A 490 -31.20 10.10 -11.85
CA PHE A 490 -31.96 10.10 -10.60
C PHE A 490 -32.17 8.70 -10.02
N GLY A 491 -32.43 7.68 -10.87
CA GLY A 491 -32.53 6.31 -10.43
C GLY A 491 -31.22 5.79 -9.82
N ALA A 492 -30.09 5.99 -10.53
CA ALA A 492 -28.78 5.60 -10.01
C ALA A 492 -28.42 6.36 -8.73
N LEU A 493 -28.73 7.65 -8.66
CA LEU A 493 -28.48 8.49 -7.48
C LEU A 493 -29.28 8.01 -6.26
N LYS A 494 -30.58 7.72 -6.43
CA LYS A 494 -31.44 7.20 -5.35
C LYS A 494 -30.96 5.86 -4.82
N MET A 495 -30.50 4.94 -5.71
CA MET A 495 -29.86 3.68 -5.34
C MET A 495 -28.59 3.92 -4.50
N ILE A 496 -27.71 4.84 -4.93
CA ILE A 496 -26.52 5.18 -4.17
C ILE A 496 -26.89 5.70 -2.78
N MET A 497 -27.79 6.67 -2.70
CA MET A 497 -28.22 7.27 -1.43
C MET A 497 -28.85 6.27 -0.48
N GLY A 498 -29.53 5.25 -0.99
CA GLY A 498 -30.15 4.21 -0.19
C GLY A 498 -29.14 3.28 0.49
N PHE A 499 -28.07 2.89 -0.21
CA PHE A 499 -27.07 1.95 0.33
C PHE A 499 -25.86 2.63 0.98
N LEU A 500 -25.53 3.86 0.63
CA LEU A 500 -24.35 4.58 1.08
C LEU A 500 -24.23 4.72 2.61
N PRO A 501 -25.33 4.98 3.38
CA PRO A 501 -25.23 5.05 4.84
C PRO A 501 -24.75 3.74 5.48
N ALA A 502 -25.23 2.59 5.01
CA ALA A 502 -24.82 1.28 5.50
C ALA A 502 -23.34 0.98 5.14
N MET A 503 -22.94 1.28 3.90
CA MET A 503 -21.54 1.17 3.45
C MET A 503 -20.61 2.03 4.31
N THR A 504 -20.99 3.26 4.61
CA THR A 504 -20.21 4.20 5.43
C THR A 504 -20.08 3.69 6.88
N LYS A 505 -21.17 3.19 7.46
CA LYS A 505 -21.17 2.65 8.83
C LYS A 505 -20.23 1.45 8.97
N GLN A 506 -20.20 0.54 7.99
CA GLN A 506 -19.26 -0.60 8.01
C GLN A 506 -17.84 -0.22 7.55
N ARG A 507 -17.61 1.04 7.13
CA ARG A 507 -16.34 1.54 6.58
C ARG A 507 -15.82 0.70 5.40
N ARG A 508 -16.72 0.16 4.61
CA ARG A 508 -16.43 -0.69 3.45
C ARG A 508 -17.57 -0.59 2.44
N GLY A 509 -17.24 -0.24 1.21
CA GLY A 509 -18.20 -0.17 0.12
C GLY A 509 -17.55 0.19 -1.20
N GLN A 510 -18.20 -0.18 -2.29
CA GLN A 510 -17.82 0.26 -3.62
C GLN A 510 -19.04 0.56 -4.47
N VAL A 511 -19.04 1.73 -5.11
CA VAL A 511 -20.05 2.13 -6.09
C VAL A 511 -19.39 2.16 -7.46
N ILE A 512 -19.91 1.40 -8.41
CA ILE A 512 -19.45 1.32 -9.80
C ILE A 512 -20.58 1.85 -10.70
N ASN A 513 -20.34 2.98 -11.36
CA ASN A 513 -21.29 3.60 -12.25
C ASN A 513 -20.90 3.34 -13.71
N ILE A 514 -21.78 2.64 -14.44
CA ILE A 514 -21.60 2.41 -15.87
C ILE A 514 -22.04 3.67 -16.63
N SER A 515 -21.04 4.39 -17.10
CA SER A 515 -21.17 5.58 -17.94
C SER A 515 -20.92 5.24 -19.42
N SER A 516 -20.50 6.17 -20.22
CA SER A 516 -20.30 5.99 -21.65
C SER A 516 -19.09 6.78 -22.15
N ILE A 517 -18.39 6.23 -23.14
CA ILE A 517 -17.39 6.96 -23.93
C ILE A 517 -17.99 8.23 -24.55
N GLY A 518 -19.31 8.24 -24.81
CA GLY A 518 -20.03 9.41 -25.31
C GLY A 518 -19.84 10.67 -24.44
N VAL A 519 -19.66 10.51 -23.13
CA VAL A 519 -19.37 11.63 -22.20
C VAL A 519 -17.99 12.25 -22.50
N LEU A 520 -17.02 11.46 -22.92
CA LEU A 520 -15.66 11.91 -23.22
C LEU A 520 -15.54 12.50 -24.62
N THR A 521 -16.34 11.98 -25.56
CA THR A 521 -16.31 12.37 -26.97
C THR A 521 -17.34 13.44 -27.35
N ASN A 522 -18.33 13.71 -26.47
CA ASN A 522 -19.47 14.60 -26.75
C ASN A 522 -20.22 14.21 -28.03
N ALA A 523 -20.55 12.91 -28.17
CA ALA A 523 -21.11 12.33 -29.37
C ALA A 523 -22.42 13.00 -29.79
N PRO A 524 -22.52 13.57 -31.03
CA PRO A 524 -23.74 14.18 -31.53
C PRO A 524 -24.89 13.16 -31.65
N ARG A 525 -26.15 13.62 -31.61
CA ARG A 525 -27.39 12.83 -31.54
C ARG A 525 -27.64 12.10 -30.22
N PHE A 526 -26.76 12.18 -29.27
CA PHE A 526 -26.91 11.57 -27.95
C PHE A 526 -27.07 12.59 -26.82
N SER A 527 -27.45 13.82 -27.13
CA SER A 527 -27.46 14.91 -26.15
C SER A 527 -28.21 14.57 -24.86
N ALA A 528 -29.41 13.99 -24.95
CA ALA A 528 -30.19 13.56 -23.77
C ALA A 528 -29.46 12.48 -22.96
N TYR A 529 -28.91 11.47 -23.65
CA TYR A 529 -28.18 10.36 -23.02
C TYR A 529 -26.86 10.83 -22.41
N VAL A 530 -26.06 11.53 -23.19
CA VAL A 530 -24.74 12.03 -22.74
C VAL A 530 -24.88 12.96 -21.57
N ALA A 531 -25.85 13.90 -21.58
CA ALA A 531 -26.10 14.78 -20.46
C ALA A 531 -26.44 14.01 -19.17
N SER A 532 -27.27 12.97 -19.25
CA SER A 532 -27.65 12.15 -18.08
C SER A 532 -26.46 11.36 -17.51
N LYS A 533 -25.59 10.80 -18.37
CA LYS A 533 -24.39 10.10 -17.93
C LYS A 533 -23.29 11.05 -17.42
N ALA A 534 -23.16 12.24 -18.02
CA ALA A 534 -22.25 13.27 -17.54
C ALA A 534 -22.63 13.80 -16.15
N ALA A 535 -23.93 13.92 -15.87
CA ALA A 535 -24.42 14.27 -14.53
C ALA A 535 -23.97 13.22 -13.50
N LEU A 536 -24.12 11.92 -13.80
CA LEU A 536 -23.68 10.84 -12.93
C LEU A 536 -22.17 10.81 -12.74
N ASP A 537 -21.39 11.08 -13.79
CA ASP A 537 -19.92 11.18 -13.72
C ASP A 537 -19.48 12.34 -12.80
N SER A 538 -20.15 13.48 -12.89
CA SER A 538 -19.85 14.64 -12.04
C SER A 538 -20.21 14.36 -10.59
N PHE A 539 -21.39 13.78 -10.31
CA PHE A 539 -21.78 13.33 -8.99
C PHE A 539 -20.73 12.37 -8.39
N SER A 540 -20.31 11.37 -9.17
CA SER A 540 -19.32 10.37 -8.72
C SER A 540 -18.01 11.00 -8.28
N ARG A 541 -17.53 12.04 -8.98
CA ARG A 541 -16.31 12.79 -8.60
C ARG A 541 -16.46 13.57 -7.30
N CYS A 542 -17.62 14.23 -7.10
CA CYS A 542 -17.93 14.92 -5.86
C CYS A 542 -17.99 13.91 -4.69
N ALA A 543 -18.77 12.84 -4.86
CA ALA A 543 -18.93 11.81 -3.85
C ALA A 543 -17.59 11.11 -3.51
N ALA A 544 -16.75 10.81 -4.50
CA ALA A 544 -15.42 10.24 -4.26
C ALA A 544 -14.55 11.13 -3.35
N SER A 545 -14.69 12.46 -3.48
CA SER A 545 -13.98 13.42 -2.63
C SER A 545 -14.56 13.48 -1.21
N GLU A 546 -15.90 13.46 -1.08
CA GLU A 546 -16.59 13.53 0.21
C GLU A 546 -16.39 12.25 1.06
N PHE A 547 -16.35 11.09 0.42
CA PHE A 547 -16.28 9.78 1.08
C PHE A 547 -14.87 9.16 1.10
N ASN A 548 -13.85 9.88 0.71
CA ASN A 548 -12.47 9.40 0.57
C ASN A 548 -11.88 8.75 1.84
N ASP A 549 -12.29 9.19 3.03
CA ASP A 549 -11.81 8.68 4.32
C ASP A 549 -12.79 7.73 5.03
N THR A 550 -13.89 7.37 4.37
CA THR A 550 -14.95 6.53 4.94
C THR A 550 -14.80 5.03 4.64
N GLY A 551 -13.88 4.67 3.76
CA GLY A 551 -13.72 3.30 3.26
C GLY A 551 -14.66 2.96 2.09
N VAL A 552 -15.41 3.94 1.56
CA VAL A 552 -16.26 3.79 0.37
C VAL A 552 -15.55 4.36 -0.85
N SER A 553 -15.50 3.60 -1.94
CA SER A 553 -14.89 4.02 -3.20
C SER A 553 -15.93 4.17 -4.32
N PHE A 554 -15.67 5.10 -5.24
CA PHE A 554 -16.49 5.35 -6.43
C PHE A 554 -15.66 5.13 -7.68
N THR A 555 -16.17 4.31 -8.61
CA THR A 555 -15.56 4.06 -9.91
C THR A 555 -16.54 4.40 -11.02
N THR A 556 -16.14 5.22 -11.97
CA THR A 556 -16.89 5.47 -13.20
C THR A 556 -16.26 4.71 -14.35
N ILE A 557 -17.04 3.91 -15.09
CA ILE A 557 -16.58 3.21 -16.29
C ILE A 557 -17.19 3.89 -17.51
N ASN A 558 -16.38 4.59 -18.29
CA ASN A 558 -16.82 5.16 -19.55
C ASN A 558 -16.80 4.07 -20.64
N MET A 559 -17.87 3.24 -20.66
CA MET A 559 -17.97 2.10 -21.56
C MET A 559 -17.88 2.51 -23.03
N PRO A 560 -17.11 1.79 -23.85
CA PRO A 560 -17.21 1.88 -25.29
C PRO A 560 -18.52 1.32 -25.81
N LEU A 561 -18.69 1.21 -27.11
CA LEU A 561 -19.90 0.61 -27.68
C LEU A 561 -19.89 -0.91 -27.43
N VAL A 562 -20.90 -1.41 -26.74
CA VAL A 562 -21.05 -2.82 -26.37
C VAL A 562 -22.20 -3.44 -27.12
N ARG A 563 -22.01 -4.64 -27.69
CA ARG A 563 -23.01 -5.38 -28.44
C ARG A 563 -24.09 -5.93 -27.52
N THR A 564 -25.15 -5.16 -27.34
CA THR A 564 -26.27 -5.45 -26.45
C THR A 564 -27.61 -5.20 -27.13
N PRO A 565 -28.72 -5.71 -26.60
CA PRO A 565 -30.07 -5.40 -27.11
C PRO A 565 -30.38 -3.90 -27.20
N MET A 566 -29.72 -3.06 -26.40
CA MET A 566 -29.89 -1.60 -26.41
C MET A 566 -29.45 -0.96 -27.73
N ILE A 567 -28.43 -1.50 -28.40
CA ILE A 567 -27.90 -0.96 -29.65
C ILE A 567 -28.44 -1.68 -30.90
N ALA A 568 -29.04 -2.86 -30.74
CA ALA A 568 -29.54 -3.70 -31.83
C ALA A 568 -30.49 -2.97 -32.81
N PRO A 569 -31.36 -2.02 -32.39
CA PRO A 569 -32.23 -1.28 -33.32
C PRO A 569 -31.44 -0.34 -34.25
N THR A 570 -30.15 -0.14 -34.09
CA THR A 570 -29.34 0.80 -34.90
C THR A 570 -28.32 0.03 -35.74
N LYS A 571 -28.71 -0.44 -36.90
CA LYS A 571 -27.91 -1.31 -37.80
C LYS A 571 -26.51 -0.77 -38.13
N ILE A 572 -26.32 0.55 -38.14
CA ILE A 572 -25.01 1.15 -38.42
C ILE A 572 -23.94 0.72 -37.40
N TYR A 573 -24.32 0.28 -36.22
CA TYR A 573 -23.38 -0.23 -35.22
C TYR A 573 -22.81 -1.61 -35.53
N GLU A 574 -23.35 -2.32 -36.53
CA GLU A 574 -22.79 -3.57 -37.04
C GLU A 574 -21.46 -3.33 -37.75
N SER A 575 -21.27 -2.13 -38.34
CA SER A 575 -20.07 -1.73 -39.06
C SER A 575 -19.03 -1.02 -38.17
N VAL A 576 -19.36 -0.65 -36.95
CA VAL A 576 -18.45 0.07 -36.01
C VAL A 576 -17.86 -0.92 -35.01
N PRO A 577 -16.58 -0.76 -34.60
CA PRO A 577 -15.96 -1.60 -33.57
C PRO A 577 -16.83 -1.61 -32.30
N THR A 578 -17.13 -2.80 -31.82
CA THR A 578 -17.91 -3.05 -30.59
C THR A 578 -17.19 -4.10 -29.76
N ILE A 579 -17.32 -4.00 -28.44
CA ILE A 579 -16.89 -5.06 -27.54
C ILE A 579 -18.09 -5.96 -27.17
N THR A 580 -17.81 -7.15 -26.63
CA THR A 580 -18.85 -8.05 -26.13
C THR A 580 -19.33 -7.66 -24.73
N PRO A 581 -20.47 -8.18 -24.25
CA PRO A 581 -20.88 -8.00 -22.87
C PRO A 581 -19.86 -8.57 -21.87
N GLU A 582 -19.17 -9.65 -22.23
CA GLU A 582 -18.13 -10.30 -21.43
C GLU A 582 -16.89 -9.39 -21.30
N ASP A 583 -16.43 -8.76 -22.39
CA ASP A 583 -15.36 -7.77 -22.35
C ASP A 583 -15.73 -6.57 -21.46
N ALA A 584 -16.99 -6.15 -21.52
CA ALA A 584 -17.49 -5.08 -20.66
C ALA A 584 -17.56 -5.51 -19.17
N ALA A 585 -17.93 -6.77 -18.89
CA ALA A 585 -17.87 -7.34 -17.55
C ALA A 585 -16.41 -7.41 -17.01
N ASP A 586 -15.43 -7.68 -17.88
CA ASP A 586 -14.01 -7.60 -17.50
C ASP A 586 -13.58 -6.18 -17.09
N MET A 587 -14.13 -5.12 -17.68
CA MET A 587 -13.92 -3.76 -17.19
C MET A 587 -14.52 -3.56 -15.78
N VAL A 588 -15.68 -4.15 -15.50
CA VAL A 588 -16.28 -4.15 -14.13
C VAL A 588 -15.40 -4.94 -13.16
N LYS A 589 -14.87 -6.09 -13.57
CA LYS A 589 -13.89 -6.86 -12.78
C LYS A 589 -12.66 -6.03 -12.43
N GLN A 590 -12.09 -5.31 -13.39
CA GLN A 590 -10.98 -4.38 -13.11
C GLN A 590 -11.37 -3.30 -12.10
N ALA A 591 -12.58 -2.75 -12.21
CA ALA A 591 -13.10 -1.79 -11.23
C ALA A 591 -13.17 -2.40 -9.82
N VAL A 592 -13.67 -3.61 -9.69
CA VAL A 592 -13.78 -4.33 -8.40
C VAL A 592 -12.41 -4.58 -7.78
N ILE A 593 -11.45 -5.05 -8.58
CA ILE A 593 -10.11 -5.44 -8.10
C ILE A 593 -9.26 -4.23 -7.75
N PHE A 594 -9.19 -3.24 -8.64
CA PHE A 594 -8.24 -2.13 -8.53
C PHE A 594 -8.83 -0.83 -7.96
N ARG A 595 -10.16 -0.70 -7.91
CA ARG A 595 -10.91 0.46 -7.41
C ARG A 595 -10.43 1.82 -7.97
N PRO A 596 -10.14 1.94 -9.28
CA PRO A 596 -9.75 3.22 -9.84
C PRO A 596 -10.95 4.19 -9.82
N GLN A 597 -10.70 5.48 -9.79
CA GLN A 597 -11.78 6.47 -9.92
C GLN A 597 -12.44 6.43 -11.30
N ARG A 598 -11.67 6.09 -12.34
CA ARG A 598 -12.17 5.98 -13.71
C ARG A 598 -11.51 4.84 -14.46
N ILE A 599 -12.32 4.15 -15.29
CA ILE A 599 -11.89 3.27 -16.37
C ILE A 599 -12.43 3.84 -17.68
N ALA A 600 -11.56 4.07 -18.64
CA ALA A 600 -11.93 4.57 -19.96
C ALA A 600 -10.95 4.04 -21.03
N THR A 601 -11.41 3.99 -22.27
CA THR A 601 -10.56 3.61 -23.39
C THR A 601 -9.55 4.70 -23.73
N ARG A 602 -8.42 4.33 -24.35
CA ARG A 602 -7.39 5.29 -24.79
C ARG A 602 -7.97 6.33 -25.74
N LEU A 603 -8.84 5.90 -26.65
CA LEU A 603 -9.52 6.80 -27.59
C LEU A 603 -10.41 7.82 -26.86
N GLY A 604 -11.18 7.38 -25.86
CA GLY A 604 -12.02 8.28 -25.06
C GLY A 604 -11.19 9.34 -24.34
N ILE A 605 -10.09 8.92 -23.70
CA ILE A 605 -9.15 9.84 -23.03
C ILE A 605 -8.54 10.82 -24.02
N PHE A 606 -8.10 10.34 -25.18
CA PHE A 606 -7.56 11.20 -26.24
C PHE A 606 -8.58 12.24 -26.71
N ALA A 607 -9.82 11.83 -26.96
CA ALA A 607 -10.89 12.75 -27.36
C ALA A 607 -11.18 13.81 -26.29
N GLN A 608 -11.18 13.44 -25.01
CA GLN A 608 -11.36 14.37 -23.91
C GLN A 608 -10.21 15.38 -23.82
N VAL A 609 -8.96 14.93 -23.96
CA VAL A 609 -7.79 15.80 -23.99
C VAL A 609 -7.84 16.75 -25.18
N LEU A 610 -8.15 16.22 -26.38
CA LEU A 610 -8.29 17.03 -27.60
C LEU A 610 -9.37 18.12 -27.42
N HIS A 611 -10.52 17.76 -26.84
CA HIS A 611 -11.58 18.74 -26.56
C HIS A 611 -11.13 19.81 -25.58
N SER A 612 -10.34 19.46 -24.56
CA SER A 612 -9.85 20.42 -23.56
C SER A 612 -8.78 21.37 -24.11
N VAL A 613 -7.90 20.88 -24.98
CA VAL A 613 -6.75 21.65 -25.51
C VAL A 613 -7.10 22.38 -26.82
N ALA A 614 -7.90 21.75 -27.66
CA ALA A 614 -8.26 22.25 -28.99
C ALA A 614 -9.77 22.06 -29.28
N PRO A 615 -10.67 22.73 -28.55
CA PRO A 615 -12.13 22.51 -28.64
C PRO A 615 -12.68 22.72 -30.06
N LYS A 616 -12.13 23.67 -30.80
CA LYS A 616 -12.58 23.96 -32.18
C LYS A 616 -12.28 22.79 -33.14
N ILE A 617 -11.14 22.15 -33.00
CA ILE A 617 -10.80 20.95 -33.81
C ILE A 617 -11.75 19.80 -33.47
N SER A 618 -11.99 19.56 -32.17
CA SER A 618 -12.94 18.56 -31.71
C SER A 618 -14.35 18.80 -32.25
N GLU A 619 -14.81 20.07 -32.25
CA GLU A 619 -16.10 20.47 -32.80
C GLU A 619 -16.21 20.15 -34.32
N ILE A 620 -15.19 20.47 -35.09
CA ILE A 620 -15.15 20.18 -36.54
C ILE A 620 -15.22 18.68 -36.80
N VAL A 621 -14.44 17.88 -36.06
CA VAL A 621 -14.43 16.41 -36.19
C VAL A 621 -15.82 15.84 -35.83
N MET A 622 -16.42 16.30 -34.75
CA MET A 622 -17.76 15.85 -34.32
C MET A 622 -18.87 16.30 -35.28
N ASN A 623 -18.75 17.50 -35.86
CA ASN A 623 -19.68 17.96 -36.90
C ASN A 623 -19.57 17.15 -38.18
N SER A 624 -18.36 16.76 -38.59
CA SER A 624 -18.15 15.88 -39.73
C SER A 624 -18.79 14.51 -39.48
N ALA A 625 -18.59 13.93 -38.30
CA ALA A 625 -19.27 12.70 -37.90
C ALA A 625 -20.80 12.86 -37.86
N PHE A 626 -21.31 14.00 -37.41
CA PHE A 626 -22.75 14.30 -37.43
C PHE A 626 -23.31 14.30 -38.86
N ARG A 627 -22.62 14.86 -39.83
CA ARG A 627 -23.07 14.85 -41.23
C ARG A 627 -22.98 13.49 -41.88
N MET A 628 -21.95 12.71 -41.52
CA MET A 628 -21.71 11.39 -42.10
C MET A 628 -22.75 10.34 -41.64
N PHE A 629 -23.26 10.46 -40.40
CA PHE A 629 -24.17 9.47 -39.81
C PHE A 629 -25.57 10.07 -39.57
N PRO A 630 -26.50 10.07 -40.54
CA PRO A 630 -27.83 10.68 -40.41
C PRO A 630 -28.70 10.06 -39.31
N ASP A 631 -29.81 10.71 -38.98
CA ASP A 631 -30.83 10.17 -38.05
C ASP A 631 -31.49 8.93 -38.68
N SER A 632 -31.79 7.94 -37.84
CA SER A 632 -32.51 6.73 -38.28
C SER A 632 -33.97 7.02 -38.62
N SER A 633 -34.60 6.17 -39.46
CA SER A 633 -36.01 6.25 -39.83
C SER A 633 -36.90 6.29 -38.57
N ALA A 634 -36.58 5.50 -37.53
CA ALA A 634 -37.27 5.51 -36.24
C ALA A 634 -37.14 6.88 -35.54
N ALA A 635 -35.99 7.55 -35.64
CA ALA A 635 -35.81 8.89 -35.06
C ALA A 635 -36.65 9.96 -35.81
N LYS A 636 -36.85 9.77 -37.11
CA LYS A 636 -37.70 10.65 -37.95
C LYS A 636 -39.20 10.36 -37.85
N GLY A 637 -39.60 9.24 -37.19
CA GLY A 637 -40.99 8.83 -37.11
C GLY A 637 -41.52 8.13 -38.39
N GLU A 638 -40.63 7.74 -39.31
CA GLU A 638 -40.97 7.07 -40.54
C GLU A 638 -41.16 5.56 -40.28
N LYS A 639 -42.19 4.95 -40.91
CA LYS A 639 -42.38 3.50 -40.83
C LYS A 639 -41.20 2.80 -41.51
N SER A 640 -40.58 1.85 -40.88
CA SER A 640 -39.42 1.08 -41.37
C SER A 640 -39.78 0.38 -42.69
N GLY A 641 -39.26 0.89 -43.79
CA GLY A 641 -39.53 0.36 -45.15
C GLY A 641 -38.39 0.46 -46.13
N GLN A 642 -37.48 1.37 -45.98
CA GLN A 642 -36.25 1.45 -46.76
C GLN A 642 -35.06 1.60 -45.80
N GLU A 643 -34.33 0.50 -45.63
CA GLU A 643 -33.08 0.52 -44.91
C GLU A 643 -32.06 1.25 -45.78
N ASP A 644 -31.54 2.39 -45.28
CA ASP A 644 -30.43 3.08 -45.90
C ASP A 644 -29.21 2.16 -45.91
N GLN A 645 -28.81 1.66 -47.05
CA GLN A 645 -27.55 0.96 -47.19
C GLN A 645 -26.41 1.92 -46.78
N PRO A 646 -25.40 1.45 -46.06
CA PRO A 646 -24.29 2.30 -45.64
C PRO A 646 -23.59 2.91 -46.85
N THR A 647 -23.34 4.22 -46.83
CA THR A 647 -22.64 4.93 -47.88
C THR A 647 -21.18 4.46 -47.99
N GLN A 648 -20.54 4.64 -49.15
CA GLN A 648 -19.12 4.30 -49.29
C GLN A 648 -18.22 5.02 -48.29
N GLU A 649 -18.56 6.24 -47.92
CA GLU A 649 -17.85 7.03 -46.90
C GLU A 649 -18.00 6.42 -45.47
N GLN A 650 -19.18 5.93 -45.15
CA GLN A 650 -19.44 5.22 -43.86
C GLN A 650 -18.65 3.92 -43.79
N VAL A 651 -18.60 3.15 -44.91
CA VAL A 651 -17.82 1.92 -44.99
C VAL A 651 -16.33 2.20 -44.90
N ALA A 652 -15.84 3.25 -45.55
CA ALA A 652 -14.43 3.68 -45.47
C ALA A 652 -14.06 4.10 -44.04
N PHE A 653 -14.91 4.90 -43.37
CA PHE A 653 -14.71 5.31 -42.01
C PHE A 653 -14.70 4.10 -41.03
N ALA A 654 -15.67 3.19 -41.19
CA ALA A 654 -15.73 1.97 -40.38
C ALA A 654 -14.47 1.09 -40.60
N SER A 655 -13.96 1.03 -41.85
CA SER A 655 -12.73 0.30 -42.16
C SER A 655 -11.49 0.95 -41.50
N LEU A 656 -11.44 2.27 -41.46
CA LEU A 656 -10.38 3.03 -40.79
C LEU A 656 -10.39 2.83 -39.29
N MET A 657 -11.59 2.69 -38.71
CA MET A 657 -11.77 2.45 -37.25
C MET A 657 -11.48 1.01 -36.86
N ARG A 658 -11.50 0.02 -37.76
CA ARG A 658 -11.22 -1.40 -37.45
C ARG A 658 -9.82 -1.66 -36.91
N GLY A 659 -8.87 -0.75 -37.10
CA GLY A 659 -7.52 -0.85 -36.52
C GLY A 659 -7.35 -0.18 -35.16
N ILE A 660 -8.40 0.43 -34.63
CA ILE A 660 -8.34 1.11 -33.34
C ILE A 660 -8.82 0.13 -32.29
N HIS A 661 -7.89 -0.39 -31.48
CA HIS A 661 -8.22 -1.18 -30.29
C HIS A 661 -8.70 -0.24 -29.18
N TRP A 662 -9.87 -0.59 -28.64
CA TRP A 662 -10.49 0.14 -27.52
C TRP A 662 -9.68 0.08 -26.24
#